data_69eff232c5a56177916da9a63871c5ac
#
_entry.id   69eff232c5a56177916da9a63871c5ac
#
_cell.length_a   1.000
_cell.length_b   1.000
_cell.length_c   1.000
_cell.angle_alpha   90.00
_cell.angle_beta   90.00
_cell.angle_gamma   90.00
#
_symmetry.space_group_name_H-M   'P 1'
#
loop_
_entity.id
_entity.type
_entity.pdbx_description
1 polymer ?
#
loop_
_entity_poly.entity_id
_entity_poly.type
_entity_poly.pdbx_seq_one_letter_code
_entity_poly.pdbx_strand_id
1 'polypeptide(L)'
;MKILSNLWNGFLNIFGIRKNSRYVKNYLNEANMRSGVFMSAVVFVLEGWLVIRQTQKYIIPSVQALGSDANFSSVFKIIFQNTSNFFLLAFFGVAMFVYCLQYLNKKKTFAKLVITIVFAGLSLAICALLPLEFKYQSIKFTNDVNTIKGVLKLVFYLSVFLFDVGIIFASIYKYRDGKRVSIASVMVISLFAFVCLMFGVMVSYGDFVSIKTVKDAAGNIVTLTDKDGTVSYAYENKEIICFLMFAIYIGCLLIWNPLISIGILGALFLGFYLMIENVHRISGGGRYFPEGDLVNYITFFISLAMVAVSIYNQRLSEAKKDEELEELATKDKLTGLMSFEYFILQVRERIERYNIQKSDSVYLFFNITNFKVYNDQKGFEQGNEFLKTIGQILSEIFNTYSLICRQSDDHFVVFAFNKDIEEKINLANERIQALEPDIKPGIMVGAYEVYNPQDDPRYCVEKARYAYSALKRNNTGKRILYYDDKMHDDYLMVQYVVTHIDEAIEKGYLKAFYQPVVWSKGRALCGAEALARWIDPKYGFLSPAKFVPALENARLIYKLDKEILRLVCQDIRYNLDNGLPVLPVSINFSRADFGLIDIVEVVTSTVKQYNVPPELLHIEITESALTDEEDTLKLTINRLHENGFATWLDDFGSGYSSFNVLKDYEFDVLKLDMKFLTGFSDNNKARSLIKSVINMAEQIGMKTLCEGVETMEQAAFLEEASCGRLQGYLYGKPLSYQELMDRISKGEFTLSDDILVEKKKR
;
A
#
# COMPACT_ATOMS: atom_id res chain seq x y z
N MET A 1 -22.68 -25.77 23.21
CA MET A 1 -21.25 -25.45 23.34
C MET A 1 -20.85 -24.13 22.69
N LYS A 2 -21.21 -23.85 21.44
CA LYS A 2 -20.85 -22.59 20.74
C LYS A 2 -21.35 -21.29 21.42
N ILE A 3 -22.58 -21.29 21.95
CA ILE A 3 -23.19 -20.15 22.65
C ILE A 3 -22.47 -19.89 23.99
N LEU A 4 -22.21 -20.93 24.79
CA LEU A 4 -21.45 -20.82 26.04
C LEU A 4 -20.00 -20.35 25.81
N SER A 5 -19.34 -20.84 24.76
CA SER A 5 -18.00 -20.35 24.32
C SER A 5 -18.02 -18.88 23.92
N ASN A 6 -19.06 -18.44 23.22
CA ASN A 6 -19.20 -17.03 22.83
C ASN A 6 -19.49 -16.11 24.01
N LEU A 7 -20.33 -16.53 24.96
CA LEU A 7 -20.58 -15.80 26.20
C LEU A 7 -19.32 -15.74 27.08
N TRP A 8 -18.58 -16.85 27.20
CA TRP A 8 -17.32 -16.89 27.93
C TRP A 8 -16.25 -16.00 27.28
N ASN A 9 -16.14 -16.05 25.95
CA ASN A 9 -15.24 -15.16 25.20
C ASN A 9 -15.64 -13.70 25.33
N GLY A 10 -16.94 -13.40 25.34
CA GLY A 10 -17.47 -12.04 25.61
C GLY A 10 -17.07 -11.57 27.00
N PHE A 11 -17.25 -12.38 28.03
CA PHE A 11 -16.83 -12.11 29.41
C PHE A 11 -15.32 -11.82 29.49
N LEU A 12 -14.48 -12.70 28.92
CA LEU A 12 -13.03 -12.52 28.90
C LEU A 12 -12.59 -11.23 28.21
N ASN A 13 -13.32 -10.80 27.16
CA ASN A 13 -13.05 -9.53 26.47
C ASN A 13 -13.46 -8.32 27.31
N ILE A 14 -14.69 -8.33 27.88
CA ILE A 14 -15.21 -7.22 28.69
C ILE A 14 -14.31 -6.95 29.91
N PHE A 15 -13.81 -8.01 30.55
CA PHE A 15 -12.95 -7.89 31.71
C PHE A 15 -11.44 -7.81 31.40
N GLY A 16 -11.06 -7.72 30.11
CA GLY A 16 -9.67 -7.49 29.71
C GLY A 16 -8.71 -8.64 30.05
N ILE A 17 -9.22 -9.87 30.16
CA ILE A 17 -8.42 -11.06 30.54
C ILE A 17 -7.58 -11.57 29.36
N ARG A 18 -7.94 -11.25 28.10
CA ARG A 18 -7.14 -11.61 26.93
C ARG A 18 -5.89 -10.76 26.81
N LYS A 19 -4.78 -11.39 26.42
CA LYS A 19 -3.54 -10.66 26.11
C LYS A 19 -3.75 -9.75 24.91
N ASN A 20 -3.61 -8.46 25.11
CA ASN A 20 -3.60 -7.47 24.04
C ASN A 20 -2.25 -7.47 23.32
N SER A 21 -2.25 -7.10 22.04
CA SER A 21 -1.04 -6.88 21.24
C SER A 21 -0.15 -5.79 21.87
N ARG A 22 1.09 -5.70 21.41
CA ARG A 22 2.02 -4.65 21.83
C ARG A 22 1.53 -3.27 21.37
N TYR A 23 0.91 -3.20 20.21
CA TYR A 23 0.33 -1.96 19.65
C TYR A 23 -0.77 -1.42 20.56
N VAL A 24 -1.77 -2.24 20.86
CA VAL A 24 -2.89 -1.89 21.75
C VAL A 24 -2.42 -1.42 23.12
N LYS A 25 -1.43 -2.11 23.72
CA LYS A 25 -0.84 -1.70 25.00
C LYS A 25 -0.18 -0.33 24.89
N ASN A 26 0.51 -0.04 23.81
CA ASN A 26 1.16 1.26 23.58
C ASN A 26 0.13 2.37 23.44
N TYR A 27 -0.92 2.12 22.66
CA TYR A 27 -2.03 3.06 22.46
C TYR A 27 -2.71 3.44 23.78
N LEU A 28 -3.08 2.44 24.59
CA LEU A 28 -3.72 2.68 25.89
C LEU A 28 -2.79 3.43 26.85
N ASN A 29 -1.51 3.13 26.85
CA ASN A 29 -0.54 3.83 27.67
C ASN A 29 -0.30 5.28 27.21
N GLU A 30 -0.29 5.53 25.90
CA GLU A 30 -0.22 6.89 25.34
C GLU A 30 -1.47 7.71 25.72
N ALA A 31 -2.66 7.10 25.68
CA ALA A 31 -3.89 7.73 26.14
C ALA A 31 -3.83 8.06 27.65
N ASN A 32 -3.30 7.17 28.48
CA ASN A 32 -3.07 7.43 29.90
C ASN A 32 -2.07 8.59 30.13
N MET A 33 -1.03 8.70 29.31
CA MET A 33 -0.09 9.82 29.40
C MET A 33 -0.74 11.16 29.03
N ARG A 34 -1.64 11.17 28.02
CA ARG A 34 -2.43 12.37 27.69
C ARG A 34 -3.34 12.78 28.85
N SER A 35 -4.04 11.83 29.46
CA SER A 35 -4.83 12.07 30.67
C SER A 35 -3.96 12.59 31.82
N GLY A 36 -2.74 12.04 31.97
CA GLY A 36 -1.75 12.49 32.94
C GLY A 36 -1.36 13.96 32.79
N VAL A 37 -1.27 14.47 31.56
CA VAL A 37 -1.04 15.90 31.28
C VAL A 37 -2.15 16.74 31.89
N PHE A 38 -3.42 16.40 31.66
CA PHE A 38 -4.55 17.15 32.19
C PHE A 38 -4.63 17.06 33.73
N MET A 39 -4.52 15.86 34.29
CA MET A 39 -4.59 15.68 35.75
C MET A 39 -3.48 16.43 36.47
N SER A 40 -2.26 16.33 35.99
CA SER A 40 -1.13 17.01 36.60
C SER A 40 -1.20 18.52 36.47
N ALA A 41 -1.74 19.03 35.34
CA ALA A 41 -1.99 20.46 35.17
C ALA A 41 -3.04 21.00 36.20
N VAL A 42 -4.14 20.22 36.37
CA VAL A 42 -5.17 20.57 37.37
C VAL A 42 -4.59 20.58 38.77
N VAL A 43 -3.83 19.56 39.18
CA VAL A 43 -3.15 19.50 40.48
C VAL A 43 -2.24 20.71 40.66
N PHE A 44 -1.36 21.01 39.71
CA PHE A 44 -0.45 22.12 39.76
C PHE A 44 -1.17 23.47 39.89
N VAL A 45 -2.20 23.74 39.10
CA VAL A 45 -2.93 25.00 39.10
C VAL A 45 -3.71 25.19 40.40
N LEU A 46 -4.41 24.16 40.86
CA LEU A 46 -5.18 24.23 42.12
C LEU A 46 -4.29 24.39 43.31
N GLU A 47 -3.21 23.61 43.41
CA GLU A 47 -2.29 23.69 44.53
C GLU A 47 -1.51 25.00 44.55
N GLY A 48 -1.11 25.49 43.37
CA GLY A 48 -0.50 26.81 43.24
C GLY A 48 -1.45 27.95 43.69
N TRP A 49 -2.72 27.85 43.32
CA TRP A 49 -3.74 28.82 43.80
C TRP A 49 -3.94 28.71 45.31
N LEU A 50 -3.96 27.51 45.88
CA LEU A 50 -4.05 27.30 47.32
C LEU A 50 -2.86 27.86 48.08
N VAL A 51 -1.64 27.75 47.57
CA VAL A 51 -0.44 28.39 48.11
C VAL A 51 -0.65 29.91 48.18
N ILE A 52 -1.11 30.54 47.10
CA ILE A 52 -1.37 31.99 47.07
C ILE A 52 -2.43 32.37 48.10
N ARG A 53 -3.54 31.65 48.15
CA ARG A 53 -4.64 31.90 49.09
C ARG A 53 -4.20 31.74 50.53
N GLN A 54 -3.43 30.69 50.88
CA GLN A 54 -2.89 30.46 52.20
C GLN A 54 -1.90 31.54 52.61
N THR A 55 -1.07 31.99 51.67
CA THR A 55 -0.14 33.09 51.89
C THR A 55 -0.89 34.36 52.26
N GLN A 56 -1.91 34.75 51.53
CA GLN A 56 -2.70 35.95 51.77
C GLN A 56 -3.50 35.88 53.10
N LYS A 57 -4.15 34.74 53.35
CA LYS A 57 -5.12 34.60 54.46
C LYS A 57 -4.47 34.30 55.80
N TYR A 58 -3.37 33.56 55.81
CA TYR A 58 -2.77 33.07 57.07
C TYR A 58 -1.30 33.50 57.25
N ILE A 59 -0.47 33.44 56.20
CA ILE A 59 0.96 33.70 56.37
C ILE A 59 1.20 35.16 56.58
N ILE A 60 0.74 36.04 55.72
CA ILE A 60 0.97 37.49 55.83
C ILE A 60 0.46 38.04 57.18
N PRO A 61 -0.79 37.76 57.59
CA PRO A 61 -1.26 38.24 58.88
C PRO A 61 -0.46 37.67 60.06
N SER A 62 -0.10 36.36 59.99
CA SER A 62 0.68 35.72 61.08
C SER A 62 2.10 36.23 61.17
N VAL A 63 2.73 36.58 60.08
CA VAL A 63 4.06 37.18 60.04
C VAL A 63 4.02 38.65 60.53
N GLN A 64 2.99 39.37 60.11
CA GLN A 64 2.75 40.73 60.59
C GLN A 64 2.53 40.81 62.14
N ALA A 65 1.83 39.81 62.69
CA ALA A 65 1.57 39.71 64.13
C ALA A 65 2.82 39.36 64.93
N LEU A 66 3.91 38.90 64.33
CA LEU A 66 5.20 38.67 65.03
C LEU A 66 5.93 39.98 65.35
N GLY A 67 5.66 41.03 64.62
CA GLY A 67 6.29 42.35 64.87
C GLY A 67 7.81 42.29 64.98
N SER A 68 8.39 42.78 66.13
CA SER A 68 9.84 42.74 66.39
C SER A 68 10.43 41.33 66.58
N ASP A 69 9.59 40.33 66.86
CA ASP A 69 10.01 38.93 67.08
C ASP A 69 10.10 38.09 65.76
N ALA A 70 9.92 38.73 64.60
CA ALA A 70 10.02 38.14 63.33
C ALA A 70 11.46 37.75 62.97
N ASN A 71 11.87 36.56 63.37
CA ASN A 71 13.14 35.97 62.96
C ASN A 71 12.90 34.88 61.85
N PHE A 72 13.97 34.49 61.12
CA PHE A 72 13.88 33.50 60.04
C PHE A 72 13.21 32.21 60.50
N SER A 73 13.50 31.71 61.68
CA SER A 73 12.95 30.47 62.23
C SER A 73 11.44 30.54 62.45
N SER A 74 10.92 31.62 62.98
CA SER A 74 9.50 31.82 63.24
C SER A 74 8.71 32.03 61.93
N VAL A 75 9.25 32.81 61.01
CA VAL A 75 8.65 33.00 59.66
C VAL A 75 8.65 31.71 58.89
N PHE A 76 9.78 31.00 58.86
CA PHE A 76 9.87 29.70 58.21
C PHE A 76 8.85 28.66 58.73
N LYS A 77 8.72 28.64 60.09
CA LYS A 77 7.73 27.75 60.73
C LYS A 77 6.32 28.05 60.25
N ILE A 78 5.92 29.33 60.20
CA ILE A 78 4.59 29.75 59.77
C ILE A 78 4.35 29.36 58.31
N ILE A 79 5.31 29.66 57.44
CA ILE A 79 5.22 29.30 56.02
C ILE A 79 5.09 27.79 55.88
N PHE A 80 6.00 27.05 56.48
CA PHE A 80 6.07 25.61 56.35
C PHE A 80 4.80 24.89 56.89
N GLN A 81 4.29 25.28 58.03
CA GLN A 81 3.07 24.73 58.64
C GLN A 81 1.83 24.93 57.76
N ASN A 82 1.74 26.02 57.02
CA ASN A 82 0.54 26.38 56.25
C ASN A 82 0.61 25.99 54.78
N THR A 83 1.81 25.72 54.21
CA THR A 83 1.95 25.57 52.75
C THR A 83 2.76 24.36 52.30
N SER A 84 3.41 23.60 53.19
CA SER A 84 4.27 22.47 52.81
C SER A 84 3.62 21.46 51.91
N ASN A 85 2.40 21.02 52.23
CA ASN A 85 1.66 20.02 51.42
C ASN A 85 1.28 20.58 50.06
N PHE A 86 0.92 21.85 49.96
CA PHE A 86 0.54 22.50 48.72
C PHE A 86 1.74 22.69 47.79
N PHE A 87 2.89 23.09 48.32
CA PHE A 87 4.15 23.15 47.55
C PHE A 87 4.59 21.77 47.07
N LEU A 88 4.47 20.75 47.96
CA LEU A 88 4.81 19.37 47.63
C LEU A 88 4.01 18.88 46.41
N LEU A 89 2.69 19.07 46.46
CA LEU A 89 1.82 18.67 45.36
C LEU A 89 1.98 19.51 44.09
N ALA A 90 2.26 20.81 44.23
CA ALA A 90 2.53 21.66 43.09
C ALA A 90 3.80 21.20 42.36
N PHE A 91 4.89 20.92 43.04
CA PHE A 91 6.13 20.43 42.45
C PHE A 91 5.97 19.01 41.84
N PHE A 92 5.30 18.12 42.56
CA PHE A 92 4.87 16.80 42.07
C PHE A 92 4.05 16.91 40.77
N GLY A 93 3.08 17.84 40.75
CA GLY A 93 2.26 18.08 39.55
C GLY A 93 3.08 18.55 38.34
N VAL A 94 4.01 19.51 38.55
CA VAL A 94 4.90 19.98 37.48
C VAL A 94 5.81 18.85 36.96
N ALA A 95 6.41 18.07 37.87
CA ALA A 95 7.27 16.96 37.47
C ALA A 95 6.52 15.96 36.59
N MET A 96 5.31 15.58 36.98
CA MET A 96 4.45 14.68 36.19
C MET A 96 4.02 15.29 34.87
N PHE A 97 3.63 16.56 34.86
CA PHE A 97 3.24 17.28 33.65
C PHE A 97 4.35 17.25 32.59
N VAL A 98 5.56 17.64 32.99
CA VAL A 98 6.70 17.69 32.07
C VAL A 98 7.14 16.29 31.63
N TYR A 99 7.07 15.29 32.51
CA TYR A 99 7.32 13.90 32.16
C TYR A 99 6.33 13.38 31.11
N CYS A 100 5.03 13.65 31.28
CA CYS A 100 4.02 13.27 30.28
C CYS A 100 4.27 13.93 28.91
N LEU A 101 4.64 15.21 28.90
CA LEU A 101 5.04 15.91 27.67
C LEU A 101 6.34 15.36 27.06
N GLN A 102 7.28 14.90 27.88
CA GLN A 102 8.48 14.20 27.39
C GLN A 102 8.14 12.86 26.76
N TYR A 103 7.17 12.16 27.35
CA TYR A 103 6.72 10.86 26.83
C TYR A 103 6.00 10.99 25.49
N LEU A 104 5.08 11.94 25.36
CA LEU A 104 4.26 12.16 24.16
C LEU A 104 5.05 12.74 22.98
N ASN A 105 6.13 13.47 23.24
CA ASN A 105 6.92 14.10 22.20
C ASN A 105 7.95 13.13 21.63
N LYS A 106 8.00 13.02 20.28
CA LYS A 106 8.97 12.17 19.57
C LYS A 106 10.41 12.69 19.66
N LYS A 107 10.59 14.02 19.81
CA LYS A 107 11.93 14.65 19.88
C LYS A 107 12.50 14.60 21.30
N LYS A 108 13.74 14.11 21.43
CA LYS A 108 14.49 14.13 22.67
C LYS A 108 14.85 15.58 23.03
N THR A 109 14.33 16.09 24.15
CA THR A 109 14.61 17.46 24.59
C THR A 109 15.25 17.42 25.98
N PHE A 110 16.50 17.82 26.08
CA PHE A 110 17.27 17.85 27.34
C PHE A 110 16.60 18.73 28.37
N ALA A 111 16.05 19.87 27.95
CA ALA A 111 15.36 20.79 28.86
C ALA A 111 14.22 20.12 29.64
N LYS A 112 13.40 19.27 29.01
CA LYS A 112 12.31 18.56 29.70
C LYS A 112 12.82 17.58 30.75
N LEU A 113 13.93 16.89 30.48
CA LEU A 113 14.59 16.02 31.45
C LEU A 113 15.04 16.82 32.68
N VAL A 114 15.74 17.91 32.44
CA VAL A 114 16.24 18.79 33.53
C VAL A 114 15.08 19.33 34.38
N ILE A 115 14.04 19.84 33.75
CA ILE A 115 12.86 20.36 34.47
C ILE A 115 12.22 19.27 35.32
N THR A 116 11.99 18.06 34.78
CA THR A 116 11.42 16.95 35.56
C THR A 116 12.30 16.64 36.80
N ILE A 117 13.62 16.53 36.63
CA ILE A 117 14.54 16.22 37.72
C ILE A 117 14.54 17.32 38.77
N VAL A 118 14.53 18.59 38.37
CA VAL A 118 14.54 19.74 39.31
C VAL A 118 13.26 19.75 40.15
N PHE A 119 12.09 19.62 39.53
CA PHE A 119 10.83 19.67 40.29
C PHE A 119 10.62 18.42 41.16
N ALA A 120 10.98 17.24 40.68
CA ALA A 120 10.99 16.04 41.52
C ALA A 120 12.01 16.15 42.66
N GLY A 121 13.17 16.76 42.43
CA GLY A 121 14.15 17.05 43.46
C GLY A 121 13.67 18.04 44.54
N LEU A 122 12.94 19.10 44.14
CA LEU A 122 12.30 20.02 45.06
C LEU A 122 11.21 19.33 45.91
N SER A 123 10.41 18.47 45.31
CA SER A 123 9.43 17.63 45.99
C SER A 123 10.12 16.71 47.01
N LEU A 124 11.19 16.03 46.63
CA LEU A 124 12.00 15.20 47.52
C LEU A 124 12.59 15.99 48.72
N ALA A 125 13.05 17.22 48.46
CA ALA A 125 13.55 18.07 49.52
C ALA A 125 12.47 18.38 50.57
N ILE A 126 11.24 18.64 50.15
CA ILE A 126 10.10 18.81 51.07
C ILE A 126 9.80 17.52 51.83
N CYS A 127 9.83 16.35 51.14
CA CYS A 127 9.67 15.07 51.81
C CYS A 127 10.70 14.83 52.91
N ALA A 128 11.94 15.25 52.71
CA ALA A 128 13.00 15.13 53.71
C ALA A 128 12.76 16.01 54.97
N LEU A 129 11.91 17.04 54.86
CA LEU A 129 11.54 17.89 55.97
C LEU A 129 10.33 17.38 56.79
N LEU A 130 9.81 16.19 56.48
CA LEU A 130 8.69 15.54 57.18
C LEU A 130 8.86 15.52 58.72
N PRO A 131 10.05 15.24 59.32
CA PRO A 131 10.21 15.29 60.78
C PRO A 131 9.94 16.65 61.39
N LEU A 132 10.29 17.74 60.69
CA LEU A 132 9.99 19.10 61.11
C LEU A 132 8.49 19.40 61.06
N GLU A 133 7.79 18.86 60.10
CA GLU A 133 6.35 19.00 59.97
C GLU A 133 5.60 18.31 61.11
N PHE A 134 6.00 17.09 61.48
CA PHE A 134 5.47 16.42 62.68
C PHE A 134 5.71 17.23 63.96
N LYS A 135 6.91 17.79 64.08
CA LYS A 135 7.26 18.66 65.22
C LYS A 135 6.39 19.91 65.23
N TYR A 136 6.25 20.59 64.14
CA TYR A 136 5.55 21.90 64.08
C TYR A 136 4.02 21.74 64.18
N GLN A 137 3.43 20.65 63.65
CA GLN A 137 1.99 20.41 63.77
C GLN A 137 1.62 19.71 65.10
N SER A 138 2.58 19.47 65.98
CA SER A 138 2.38 18.83 67.29
C SER A 138 1.62 17.47 67.17
N ILE A 139 1.88 16.70 66.08
CA ILE A 139 1.30 15.37 65.89
C ILE A 139 1.97 14.44 66.90
N LYS A 140 1.23 14.10 67.94
CA LYS A 140 1.65 13.12 68.93
C LYS A 140 0.94 11.82 68.65
N PHE A 141 1.67 10.68 68.58
CA PHE A 141 1.11 9.32 68.41
C PHE A 141 0.56 8.79 69.75
N THR A 142 -0.18 9.62 70.49
CA THR A 142 -0.69 9.30 71.81
C THR A 142 -2.17 9.03 71.87
N ASN A 143 -2.94 9.45 70.84
CA ASN A 143 -4.38 9.20 70.72
C ASN A 143 -4.67 8.53 69.38
N ASP A 144 -5.64 7.61 69.36
CA ASP A 144 -5.99 6.85 68.14
C ASP A 144 -6.20 7.75 66.91
N VAL A 145 -6.92 8.84 67.05
CA VAL A 145 -7.19 9.81 65.97
C VAL A 145 -5.92 10.48 65.45
N ASN A 146 -5.07 10.96 66.34
CA ASN A 146 -3.80 11.61 66.00
C ASN A 146 -2.80 10.61 65.44
N THR A 147 -2.82 9.37 65.90
CA THR A 147 -2.00 8.27 65.38
C THR A 147 -2.38 7.97 63.95
N ILE A 148 -3.67 7.81 63.62
CA ILE A 148 -4.15 7.55 62.27
C ILE A 148 -3.79 8.76 61.37
N LYS A 149 -4.03 9.99 61.78
CA LYS A 149 -3.65 11.17 61.00
C LYS A 149 -2.16 11.21 60.71
N GLY A 150 -1.33 10.84 61.69
CA GLY A 150 0.14 10.76 61.52
C GLY A 150 0.55 9.67 60.54
N VAL A 151 -0.07 8.48 60.63
CA VAL A 151 0.18 7.37 59.71
C VAL A 151 -0.23 7.69 58.29
N LEU A 152 -1.42 8.27 58.06
CA LEU A 152 -1.88 8.69 56.75
C LEU A 152 -0.92 9.71 56.13
N LYS A 153 -0.45 10.65 56.88
CA LYS A 153 0.53 11.66 56.47
C LYS A 153 1.87 11.02 56.11
N LEU A 154 2.35 10.09 56.91
CA LEU A 154 3.58 9.35 56.65
C LEU A 154 3.45 8.54 55.33
N VAL A 155 2.34 7.82 55.15
CA VAL A 155 2.09 7.02 53.91
C VAL A 155 2.00 7.94 52.69
N PHE A 156 1.34 9.08 52.81
CA PHE A 156 1.30 10.09 51.74
C PHE A 156 2.70 10.58 51.35
N TYR A 157 3.53 11.02 52.27
CA TYR A 157 4.89 11.51 52.03
C TYR A 157 5.79 10.39 51.46
N LEU A 158 5.66 9.17 51.95
CA LEU A 158 6.38 8.01 51.42
C LEU A 158 5.95 7.68 49.97
N SER A 159 4.67 7.83 49.67
CA SER A 159 4.18 7.62 48.31
C SER A 159 4.69 8.67 47.32
N VAL A 160 4.78 9.96 47.76
CA VAL A 160 5.39 11.03 46.97
C VAL A 160 6.89 10.77 46.78
N PHE A 161 7.60 10.37 47.81
CA PHE A 161 9.02 10.02 47.71
C PHE A 161 9.27 8.90 46.68
N LEU A 162 8.49 7.81 46.73
CA LEU A 162 8.59 6.70 45.77
C LEU A 162 8.27 7.16 44.34
N PHE A 163 7.28 8.05 44.19
CA PHE A 163 6.96 8.63 42.90
C PHE A 163 8.12 9.48 42.36
N ASP A 164 8.67 10.38 43.16
CA ASP A 164 9.73 11.29 42.73
C ASP A 164 11.00 10.54 42.29
N VAL A 165 11.38 9.51 43.05
CA VAL A 165 12.47 8.61 42.67
C VAL A 165 12.12 7.86 41.37
N GLY A 166 10.93 7.33 41.26
CA GLY A 166 10.45 6.60 40.06
C GLY A 166 10.43 7.45 38.81
N ILE A 167 9.96 8.70 38.91
CA ILE A 167 9.85 9.60 37.74
C ILE A 167 11.22 10.08 37.26
N ILE A 168 12.18 10.31 38.18
CA ILE A 168 13.57 10.66 37.84
C ILE A 168 14.18 9.51 37.00
N PHE A 169 14.12 8.26 37.49
CA PHE A 169 14.64 7.11 36.78
C PHE A 169 13.92 6.89 35.42
N ALA A 170 12.61 6.99 35.39
CA ALA A 170 11.81 6.83 34.17
C ALA A 170 12.13 7.91 33.12
N SER A 171 12.36 9.17 33.58
CA SER A 171 12.71 10.29 32.70
C SER A 171 14.10 10.14 32.09
N ILE A 172 15.10 9.69 32.88
CA ILE A 172 16.45 9.39 32.41
C ILE A 172 16.42 8.24 31.40
N TYR A 173 15.70 7.17 31.74
CA TYR A 173 15.55 5.99 30.84
C TYR A 173 14.92 6.38 29.52
N LYS A 174 13.83 7.16 29.53
CA LYS A 174 13.15 7.66 28.34
C LYS A 174 14.05 8.53 27.48
N TYR A 175 14.84 9.37 28.07
CA TYR A 175 15.80 10.21 27.35
C TYR A 175 16.89 9.38 26.67
N ARG A 176 17.40 8.34 27.35
CA ARG A 176 18.46 7.46 26.83
C ARG A 176 17.96 6.55 25.69
N ASP A 177 16.91 5.78 25.91
CA ASP A 177 16.46 4.69 25.03
C ASP A 177 15.47 5.12 23.95
N GLY A 178 14.73 6.20 24.16
CA GLY A 178 13.74 6.72 23.22
C GLY A 178 12.52 5.81 22.96
N LYS A 179 12.47 4.61 23.54
CA LYS A 179 11.36 3.66 23.33
C LYS A 179 10.05 4.18 23.92
N ARG A 180 8.96 4.02 23.17
CA ARG A 180 7.63 4.54 23.54
C ARG A 180 7.02 3.85 24.76
N VAL A 181 7.32 2.59 24.99
CA VAL A 181 6.76 1.82 26.11
C VAL A 181 7.86 1.26 26.97
N SER A 182 7.91 1.74 28.22
CA SER A 182 8.65 1.06 29.26
C SER A 182 7.67 0.70 30.37
N ILE A 183 7.92 -0.38 31.06
CA ILE A 183 7.23 -0.74 32.32
C ILE A 183 7.31 0.46 33.29
N ALA A 184 8.41 1.19 33.26
CA ALA A 184 8.61 2.41 34.06
C ALA A 184 7.52 3.49 33.84
N SER A 185 7.03 3.69 32.61
CA SER A 185 5.96 4.67 32.35
C SER A 185 4.62 4.26 32.97
N VAL A 186 4.31 2.99 32.96
CA VAL A 186 3.11 2.44 33.62
C VAL A 186 3.24 2.57 35.15
N MET A 187 4.42 2.29 35.69
CA MET A 187 4.67 2.44 37.14
C MET A 187 4.55 3.89 37.57
N VAL A 188 5.10 4.87 36.82
CA VAL A 188 5.01 6.30 37.17
C VAL A 188 3.56 6.76 37.24
N ILE A 189 2.72 6.38 36.23
CA ILE A 189 1.31 6.80 36.23
C ILE A 189 0.52 6.13 37.34
N SER A 190 0.86 4.86 37.68
CA SER A 190 0.25 4.17 38.79
C SER A 190 0.61 4.79 40.14
N LEU A 191 1.87 5.18 40.34
CA LEU A 191 2.32 5.89 41.53
C LEU A 191 1.71 7.31 41.62
N PHE A 192 1.58 8.01 40.47
CA PHE A 192 0.87 9.28 40.42
C PHE A 192 -0.58 9.17 40.93
N ALA A 193 -1.30 8.18 40.40
CA ALA A 193 -2.67 7.89 40.81
C ALA A 193 -2.75 7.57 42.30
N PHE A 194 -1.83 6.77 42.81
CA PHE A 194 -1.77 6.39 44.22
C PHE A 194 -1.49 7.59 45.15
N VAL A 195 -0.56 8.48 44.76
CA VAL A 195 -0.28 9.73 45.51
C VAL A 195 -1.53 10.62 45.58
N CYS A 196 -2.22 10.82 44.46
CA CYS A 196 -3.46 11.59 44.42
C CYS A 196 -4.54 11.02 45.34
N LEU A 197 -4.70 9.67 45.32
CA LEU A 197 -5.64 9.01 46.22
C LEU A 197 -5.28 9.16 47.70
N MET A 198 -4.02 8.94 48.04
CA MET A 198 -3.55 9.09 49.41
C MET A 198 -3.71 10.51 49.92
N PHE A 199 -3.51 11.50 49.03
CA PHE A 199 -3.82 12.89 49.38
C PHE A 199 -5.31 13.08 49.66
N GLY A 200 -6.18 12.60 48.80
CA GLY A 200 -7.64 12.64 48.98
C GLY A 200 -8.09 11.99 50.29
N VAL A 201 -7.54 10.81 50.60
CA VAL A 201 -7.80 10.10 51.86
C VAL A 201 -7.33 10.93 53.07
N MET A 202 -6.10 11.46 53.03
CA MET A 202 -5.51 12.26 54.11
C MET A 202 -6.34 13.51 54.40
N VAL A 203 -6.74 14.26 53.37
CA VAL A 203 -7.55 15.46 53.50
C VAL A 203 -8.94 15.13 54.03
N SER A 204 -9.62 14.15 53.44
CA SER A 204 -10.97 13.76 53.84
C SER A 204 -10.99 13.24 55.30
N TYR A 205 -9.99 12.44 55.70
CA TYR A 205 -9.87 12.03 57.12
C TYR A 205 -9.70 13.24 58.04
N GLY A 206 -8.87 14.22 57.66
CA GLY A 206 -8.69 15.45 58.43
C GLY A 206 -9.99 16.24 58.60
N ASP A 207 -10.80 16.30 57.55
CA ASP A 207 -12.11 16.96 57.57
C ASP A 207 -13.12 16.20 58.44
N PHE A 208 -13.15 14.87 58.39
CA PHE A 208 -14.00 14.04 59.27
C PHE A 208 -13.69 14.21 60.74
N VAL A 209 -12.42 14.18 61.08
CA VAL A 209 -11.98 14.33 62.50
C VAL A 209 -12.26 15.75 63.03
N SER A 210 -12.41 16.74 62.19
CA SER A 210 -12.68 18.14 62.56
C SER A 210 -14.16 18.52 62.53
N ILE A 211 -15.08 17.57 62.36
CA ILE A 211 -16.53 17.84 62.36
C ILE A 211 -16.95 18.42 63.69
N LYS A 212 -17.63 19.55 63.63
CA LYS A 212 -18.19 20.24 64.80
C LYS A 212 -19.69 19.98 64.86
N THR A 213 -20.23 19.88 66.06
CA THR A 213 -21.67 19.87 66.27
C THR A 213 -22.28 21.20 65.79
N VAL A 214 -23.41 21.14 65.07
CA VAL A 214 -24.16 22.33 64.70
C VAL A 214 -24.71 22.98 65.93
N LYS A 215 -24.50 24.31 66.06
CA LYS A 215 -25.07 25.11 67.16
C LYS A 215 -26.17 25.99 66.59
N ASP A 216 -27.26 26.16 67.34
CA ASP A 216 -28.32 27.11 67.03
C ASP A 216 -27.88 28.55 67.20
N ALA A 217 -28.71 29.51 66.88
CA ALA A 217 -28.45 30.94 67.03
C ALA A 217 -28.21 31.37 68.50
N ALA A 218 -28.62 30.56 69.47
CA ALA A 218 -28.41 30.76 70.88
C ALA A 218 -27.13 30.08 71.44
N GLY A 219 -26.38 29.32 70.59
CA GLY A 219 -25.14 28.63 70.94
C GLY A 219 -25.37 27.21 71.45
N ASN A 220 -26.61 26.66 71.49
CA ASN A 220 -26.90 25.33 71.95
C ASN A 220 -26.64 24.32 70.84
N ILE A 221 -26.19 23.09 71.20
CA ILE A 221 -25.98 22.01 70.24
C ILE A 221 -27.35 21.54 69.73
N VAL A 222 -27.53 21.55 68.41
CA VAL A 222 -28.74 21.08 67.74
C VAL A 222 -28.79 19.55 67.84
N THR A 223 -29.88 19.02 68.48
CA THR A 223 -30.13 17.62 68.58
C THR A 223 -31.23 17.23 67.62
N LEU A 224 -31.05 16.12 66.91
CA LEU A 224 -32.06 15.46 66.06
C LEU A 224 -32.59 14.25 66.82
N THR A 225 -33.92 14.19 67.04
CA THR A 225 -34.56 13.05 67.66
C THR A 225 -35.19 12.16 66.58
N ASP A 226 -34.73 10.96 66.48
CA ASP A 226 -35.22 9.98 65.52
C ASP A 226 -36.64 9.46 65.92
N LYS A 227 -37.35 8.83 64.99
CA LYS A 227 -38.72 8.28 65.24
C LYS A 227 -38.75 7.26 66.40
N ASP A 228 -37.63 6.69 66.75
CA ASP A 228 -37.46 5.73 67.85
C ASP A 228 -37.06 6.39 69.17
N GLY A 229 -37.08 7.72 69.23
CA GLY A 229 -36.73 8.45 70.44
C GLY A 229 -35.23 8.59 70.70
N THR A 230 -34.38 8.11 69.82
CA THR A 230 -32.92 8.24 69.95
C THR A 230 -32.50 9.67 69.58
N VAL A 231 -31.80 10.33 70.49
CA VAL A 231 -31.28 11.70 70.30
C VAL A 231 -29.89 11.58 69.67
N SER A 232 -29.76 12.11 68.45
CA SER A 232 -28.46 12.26 67.77
C SER A 232 -28.08 13.76 67.63
N TYR A 233 -26.79 14.05 67.61
CA TYR A 233 -26.30 15.41 67.43
C TYR A 233 -26.26 15.73 65.92
N ALA A 234 -26.72 16.94 65.54
CA ALA A 234 -26.54 17.43 64.18
C ALA A 234 -25.06 17.83 64.00
N TYR A 235 -24.44 17.30 63.03
CA TYR A 235 -23.06 17.64 62.66
C TYR A 235 -23.04 18.49 61.35
N GLU A 236 -22.10 19.43 61.24
CA GLU A 236 -21.84 20.13 59.98
C GLU A 236 -21.51 19.11 58.90
N ASN A 237 -22.28 19.11 57.82
CA ASN A 237 -22.00 18.32 56.66
C ASN A 237 -20.68 18.79 56.03
N LYS A 238 -19.58 18.11 56.32
CA LYS A 238 -18.32 18.33 55.60
C LYS A 238 -18.21 17.30 54.49
N GLU A 239 -18.22 17.79 53.26
CA GLU A 239 -18.23 17.00 52.07
C GLU A 239 -16.87 16.26 51.87
N ILE A 240 -16.96 14.96 51.57
CA ILE A 240 -15.82 14.12 51.23
C ILE A 240 -15.37 14.37 49.78
N ILE A 241 -15.56 15.60 49.30
CA ILE A 241 -15.43 15.96 47.90
C ILE A 241 -14.01 15.67 47.39
N CYS A 242 -12.97 15.92 48.19
CA CYS A 242 -11.59 15.74 47.77
C CYS A 242 -11.29 14.28 47.39
N PHE A 243 -11.68 13.34 48.23
CA PHE A 243 -11.49 11.90 47.94
C PHE A 243 -12.32 11.44 46.75
N LEU A 244 -13.59 11.83 46.66
CA LEU A 244 -14.47 11.49 45.56
C LEU A 244 -13.96 12.08 44.23
N MET A 245 -13.45 13.31 44.23
CA MET A 245 -12.86 13.90 43.04
C MET A 245 -11.67 13.09 42.52
N PHE A 246 -10.75 12.68 43.37
CA PHE A 246 -9.62 11.84 42.93
C PHE A 246 -10.07 10.44 42.51
N ALA A 247 -11.06 9.87 43.17
CA ALA A 247 -11.64 8.59 42.73
C ALA A 247 -12.26 8.68 41.34
N ILE A 248 -12.99 9.77 41.04
CA ILE A 248 -13.55 10.03 39.70
C ILE A 248 -12.43 10.22 38.67
N TYR A 249 -11.41 11.02 38.98
CA TYR A 249 -10.29 11.26 38.07
C TYR A 249 -9.58 9.94 37.71
N ILE A 250 -9.33 9.09 38.69
CA ILE A 250 -8.65 7.82 38.46
C ILE A 250 -9.54 6.82 37.72
N GLY A 251 -10.83 6.77 38.08
CA GLY A 251 -11.79 5.88 37.43
C GLY A 251 -12.14 6.28 35.97
N CYS A 252 -12.22 7.59 35.70
CA CYS A 252 -12.69 8.10 34.40
C CYS A 252 -11.56 8.50 33.46
N LEU A 253 -10.42 9.00 33.96
CA LEU A 253 -9.34 9.52 33.13
C LEU A 253 -8.22 8.51 32.88
N LEU A 254 -7.99 7.57 33.79
CA LEU A 254 -6.98 6.54 33.60
C LEU A 254 -7.61 5.22 33.12
N ILE A 255 -7.03 4.69 32.05
CA ILE A 255 -7.51 3.49 31.40
C ILE A 255 -6.78 2.28 32.00
N TRP A 256 -7.44 1.60 32.93
CA TRP A 256 -6.95 0.39 33.58
C TRP A 256 -7.69 -0.84 33.06
N ASN A 257 -7.04 -2.00 33.18
CA ASN A 257 -7.76 -3.26 32.98
C ASN A 257 -9.01 -3.30 33.91
N PRO A 258 -10.19 -3.69 33.44
CA PRO A 258 -11.43 -3.67 34.20
C PRO A 258 -11.34 -4.35 35.56
N LEU A 259 -10.68 -5.50 35.65
CA LEU A 259 -10.48 -6.20 36.95
C LEU A 259 -9.64 -5.38 37.92
N ILE A 260 -8.60 -4.71 37.42
CA ILE A 260 -7.76 -3.83 38.24
C ILE A 260 -8.57 -2.62 38.70
N SER A 261 -9.35 -2.00 37.79
CA SER A 261 -10.20 -0.84 38.12
C SER A 261 -11.23 -1.19 39.19
N ILE A 262 -11.94 -2.30 39.04
CA ILE A 262 -12.92 -2.77 40.02
C ILE A 262 -12.23 -3.09 41.35
N GLY A 263 -11.08 -3.75 41.29
CA GLY A 263 -10.30 -4.09 42.51
C GLY A 263 -9.82 -2.85 43.25
N ILE A 264 -9.28 -1.85 42.54
CA ILE A 264 -8.82 -0.58 43.12
C ILE A 264 -10.00 0.19 43.72
N LEU A 265 -11.09 0.36 42.97
CA LEU A 265 -12.27 1.08 43.42
C LEU A 265 -12.94 0.39 44.59
N GLY A 266 -13.00 -0.96 44.57
CA GLY A 266 -13.52 -1.76 45.69
C GLY A 266 -12.66 -1.64 46.95
N ALA A 267 -11.33 -1.69 46.81
CA ALA A 267 -10.40 -1.48 47.93
C ALA A 267 -10.49 -0.07 48.52
N LEU A 268 -10.64 0.93 47.63
CA LEU A 268 -10.83 2.32 48.04
C LEU A 268 -12.15 2.51 48.79
N PHE A 269 -13.23 1.94 48.30
CA PHE A 269 -14.52 1.97 48.97
C PHE A 269 -14.44 1.31 50.33
N LEU A 270 -13.83 0.12 50.42
CA LEU A 270 -13.66 -0.57 51.71
C LEU A 270 -12.80 0.18 52.67
N GLY A 271 -11.65 0.74 52.19
CA GLY A 271 -10.76 1.58 53.03
C GLY A 271 -11.47 2.82 53.53
N PHE A 272 -12.24 3.47 52.65
CA PHE A 272 -13.05 4.63 53.01
C PHE A 272 -14.12 4.31 54.03
N TYR A 273 -14.87 3.22 53.84
CA TYR A 273 -15.87 2.71 54.80
C TYR A 273 -15.26 2.45 56.15
N LEU A 274 -14.18 1.68 56.24
CA LEU A 274 -13.47 1.37 57.49
C LEU A 274 -12.91 2.62 58.18
N MET A 275 -12.44 3.62 57.41
CA MET A 275 -11.96 4.87 57.91
C MET A 275 -13.09 5.64 58.63
N ILE A 276 -14.25 5.75 57.99
CA ILE A 276 -15.41 6.45 58.58
C ILE A 276 -15.93 5.72 59.82
N GLU A 277 -16.06 4.39 59.74
CA GLU A 277 -16.51 3.56 60.87
C GLU A 277 -15.56 3.69 62.04
N ASN A 278 -14.23 3.77 61.80
CA ASN A 278 -13.25 3.98 62.84
C ASN A 278 -13.32 5.36 63.51
N VAL A 279 -13.48 6.43 62.70
CA VAL A 279 -13.69 7.79 63.21
C VAL A 279 -14.94 7.84 64.09
N HIS A 280 -16.00 7.18 63.65
CA HIS A 280 -17.26 7.11 64.39
C HIS A 280 -17.11 6.40 65.74
N ARG A 281 -16.44 5.25 65.75
CA ARG A 281 -16.17 4.50 66.97
C ARG A 281 -15.36 5.31 68.02
N ILE A 282 -14.39 6.09 67.54
CA ILE A 282 -13.53 6.91 68.39
C ILE A 282 -14.28 8.13 68.93
N SER A 283 -15.25 8.67 68.18
CA SER A 283 -16.01 9.88 68.57
C SER A 283 -17.13 9.62 69.57
N GLY A 284 -17.40 8.35 69.97
CA GLY A 284 -18.35 7.99 71.02
C GLY A 284 -19.81 8.26 70.70
N GLY A 285 -20.15 8.48 69.46
CA GLY A 285 -21.49 8.87 69.02
C GLY A 285 -22.12 7.84 68.09
N GLY A 286 -23.45 7.77 67.99
CA GLY A 286 -24.26 6.84 67.21
C GLY A 286 -23.85 6.72 65.72
N ARG A 287 -24.50 5.86 64.96
CA ARG A 287 -24.15 5.56 63.60
C ARG A 287 -23.96 6.81 62.74
N TYR A 288 -22.77 6.99 62.18
CA TYR A 288 -22.42 8.16 61.38
C TYR A 288 -22.95 8.08 59.94
N PHE A 289 -23.35 6.87 59.49
CA PHE A 289 -24.02 6.68 58.25
C PHE A 289 -25.49 6.34 58.53
N PRO A 290 -26.43 7.25 58.18
CA PRO A 290 -27.79 6.83 57.88
C PRO A 290 -27.75 5.73 56.82
N GLU A 291 -28.59 4.71 56.91
CA GLU A 291 -28.60 3.58 55.97
C GLU A 291 -28.68 4.07 54.48
N GLY A 292 -29.38 5.20 54.25
CA GLY A 292 -29.49 5.81 52.93
C GLY A 292 -28.16 6.34 52.34
N ASP A 293 -27.25 6.86 53.18
CA ASP A 293 -25.95 7.39 52.72
C ASP A 293 -25.01 6.26 52.32
N LEU A 294 -25.00 5.14 53.00
CA LEU A 294 -24.24 3.94 52.62
C LEU A 294 -24.68 3.43 51.27
N VAL A 295 -25.98 3.37 51.01
CA VAL A 295 -26.53 2.97 49.71
C VAL A 295 -26.07 3.90 48.61
N ASN A 296 -26.07 5.22 48.85
CA ASN A 296 -25.60 6.23 47.90
C ASN A 296 -24.13 6.04 47.53
N TYR A 297 -23.26 5.78 48.54
CA TYR A 297 -21.82 5.54 48.27
C TYR A 297 -21.57 4.24 47.54
N ILE A 298 -22.28 3.16 47.89
CA ILE A 298 -22.21 1.86 47.17
C ILE A 298 -22.60 2.09 45.70
N THR A 299 -23.73 2.79 45.46
CA THR A 299 -24.23 3.08 44.12
C THR A 299 -23.24 3.92 43.36
N PHE A 300 -22.62 4.94 43.99
CA PHE A 300 -21.61 5.77 43.39
C PHE A 300 -20.38 4.94 42.92
N PHE A 301 -19.82 4.09 43.78
CA PHE A 301 -18.64 3.28 43.41
C PHE A 301 -18.94 2.24 42.36
N ILE A 302 -20.13 1.63 42.41
CA ILE A 302 -20.59 0.68 41.36
C ILE A 302 -20.72 1.43 40.02
N SER A 303 -21.36 2.62 40.02
CA SER A 303 -21.53 3.43 38.83
C SER A 303 -20.16 3.85 38.27
N LEU A 304 -19.24 4.27 39.13
CA LEU A 304 -17.89 4.65 38.72
C LEU A 304 -17.12 3.46 38.14
N ALA A 305 -17.27 2.26 38.72
CA ALA A 305 -16.69 1.03 38.18
C ALA A 305 -17.26 0.69 36.79
N MET A 306 -18.58 0.83 36.60
CA MET A 306 -19.23 0.62 35.28
C MET A 306 -18.71 1.62 34.25
N VAL A 307 -18.58 2.89 34.61
CA VAL A 307 -18.00 3.93 33.74
C VAL A 307 -16.55 3.59 33.37
N ALA A 308 -15.73 3.20 34.33
CA ALA A 308 -14.33 2.82 34.07
C ALA A 308 -14.23 1.62 33.11
N VAL A 309 -15.08 0.60 33.28
CA VAL A 309 -15.15 -0.56 32.38
C VAL A 309 -15.60 -0.12 30.98
N SER A 310 -16.60 0.75 30.90
CA SER A 310 -17.10 1.26 29.60
C SER A 310 -16.03 2.03 28.84
N ILE A 311 -15.31 2.93 29.52
CA ILE A 311 -14.21 3.72 28.93
C ILE A 311 -13.08 2.79 28.44
N TYR A 312 -12.72 1.79 29.24
CA TYR A 312 -11.71 0.81 28.83
C TYR A 312 -12.13 0.08 27.55
N ASN A 313 -13.36 -0.45 27.49
CA ASN A 313 -13.84 -1.19 26.32
C ASN A 313 -13.93 -0.32 25.07
N GLN A 314 -14.36 0.95 25.22
CA GLN A 314 -14.37 1.91 24.12
C GLN A 314 -12.96 2.15 23.58
N ARG A 315 -12.00 2.46 24.47
CA ARG A 315 -10.60 2.72 24.08
C ARG A 315 -9.91 1.47 23.54
N LEU A 316 -10.24 0.30 24.03
CA LEU A 316 -9.76 -0.96 23.49
C LEU A 316 -10.27 -1.20 22.06
N SER A 317 -11.54 -0.88 21.81
CA SER A 317 -12.13 -0.99 20.47
C SER A 317 -11.48 0.00 19.49
N GLU A 318 -11.28 1.24 19.92
CA GLU A 318 -10.56 2.27 19.14
C GLU A 318 -9.13 1.81 18.81
N ALA A 319 -8.39 1.32 19.82
CA ALA A 319 -7.01 0.85 19.63
C ALA A 319 -6.90 -0.33 18.67
N LYS A 320 -7.87 -1.25 18.68
CA LYS A 320 -7.92 -2.39 17.75
C LYS A 320 -8.25 -1.95 16.33
N LYS A 321 -9.16 -0.99 16.17
CA LYS A 321 -9.46 -0.41 14.85
C LYS A 321 -8.25 0.32 14.27
N ASP A 322 -7.54 1.08 15.10
CA ASP A 322 -6.32 1.79 14.69
C ASP A 322 -5.21 0.81 14.28
N GLU A 323 -5.05 -0.31 15.03
CA GLU A 323 -4.12 -1.39 14.68
C GLU A 323 -4.46 -2.03 13.34
N GLU A 324 -5.74 -2.33 13.10
CA GLU A 324 -6.24 -2.85 11.83
C GLU A 324 -6.02 -1.87 10.69
N LEU A 325 -6.31 -0.58 10.89
CA LEU A 325 -6.05 0.47 9.90
C LEU A 325 -4.56 0.62 9.59
N GLU A 326 -3.68 0.54 10.59
CA GLU A 326 -2.22 0.58 10.39
C GLU A 326 -1.74 -0.66 9.63
N GLU A 327 -2.27 -1.85 9.94
CA GLU A 327 -1.96 -3.06 9.17
C GLU A 327 -2.43 -2.95 7.72
N LEU A 328 -3.66 -2.45 7.48
CA LEU A 328 -4.19 -2.20 6.14
C LEU A 328 -3.39 -1.17 5.35
N ALA A 329 -2.88 -0.15 6.02
CA ALA A 329 -2.07 0.89 5.39
C ALA A 329 -0.64 0.43 5.09
N THR A 330 -0.10 -0.49 5.90
CA THR A 330 1.32 -0.87 5.82
C THR A 330 1.58 -2.21 5.15
N LYS A 331 0.57 -3.10 5.09
CA LYS A 331 0.72 -4.45 4.54
C LYS A 331 -0.29 -4.76 3.44
N ASP A 332 0.14 -5.53 2.46
CA ASP A 332 -0.75 -6.19 1.50
C ASP A 332 -1.54 -7.30 2.19
N LYS A 333 -2.87 -7.28 2.04
CA LYS A 333 -3.79 -8.22 2.72
C LYS A 333 -3.55 -9.68 2.35
N LEU A 334 -3.11 -9.93 1.13
CA LEU A 334 -2.94 -11.27 0.63
C LEU A 334 -1.61 -11.88 1.07
N THR A 335 -0.51 -11.17 0.80
CA THR A 335 0.84 -11.73 0.98
C THR A 335 1.48 -11.39 2.32
N GLY A 336 0.95 -10.39 3.04
CA GLY A 336 1.54 -9.87 4.28
C GLY A 336 2.82 -9.04 4.05
N LEU A 337 3.26 -8.87 2.81
CA LEU A 337 4.35 -7.97 2.43
C LEU A 337 3.96 -6.51 2.67
N MET A 338 4.90 -5.59 2.46
CA MET A 338 4.56 -4.17 2.53
C MET A 338 3.50 -3.81 1.48
N SER A 339 2.58 -2.89 1.84
CA SER A 339 1.77 -2.19 0.85
C SER A 339 2.68 -1.31 -0.01
N PHE A 340 2.31 -1.04 -1.25
CA PHE A 340 3.11 -0.22 -2.16
C PHE A 340 3.38 1.18 -1.59
N GLU A 341 2.36 1.81 -1.00
CA GLU A 341 2.50 3.13 -0.38
C GLU A 341 3.50 3.14 0.79
N TYR A 342 3.42 2.14 1.64
CA TYR A 342 4.35 2.01 2.77
C TYR A 342 5.78 1.69 2.30
N PHE A 343 5.91 0.87 1.26
CA PHE A 343 7.19 0.57 0.62
C PHE A 343 7.87 1.86 0.13
N ILE A 344 7.16 2.73 -0.59
CA ILE A 344 7.69 4.01 -1.08
C ILE A 344 8.24 4.87 0.08
N LEU A 345 7.48 4.96 1.18
CA LEU A 345 7.93 5.69 2.37
C LEU A 345 9.19 5.08 2.98
N GLN A 346 9.24 3.74 3.09
CA GLN A 346 10.37 3.03 3.67
C GLN A 346 11.62 3.10 2.80
N VAL A 347 11.47 3.10 1.48
CA VAL A 347 12.60 3.32 0.55
C VAL A 347 13.19 4.70 0.75
N ARG A 348 12.37 5.75 0.83
CA ARG A 348 12.83 7.14 1.07
C ARG A 348 13.59 7.26 2.40
N GLU A 349 13.02 6.74 3.48
CA GLU A 349 13.70 6.69 4.78
C GLU A 349 15.02 5.92 4.73
N ARG A 350 15.09 4.86 3.94
CA ARG A 350 16.29 4.02 3.82
C ARG A 350 17.39 4.72 3.04
N ILE A 351 17.06 5.37 1.94
CA ILE A 351 18.01 6.16 1.15
C ILE A 351 18.64 7.26 2.01
N GLU A 352 17.83 7.99 2.78
CA GLU A 352 18.32 9.04 3.69
C GLU A 352 19.17 8.47 4.83
N ARG A 353 18.73 7.38 5.46
CA ARG A 353 19.40 6.80 6.64
C ARG A 353 20.77 6.22 6.32
N TYR A 354 20.91 5.55 5.18
CA TYR A 354 22.16 4.87 4.80
C TYR A 354 23.00 5.69 3.83
N ASN A 355 22.59 6.92 3.49
CA ASN A 355 23.28 7.81 2.53
C ASN A 355 23.65 7.06 1.23
N ILE A 356 22.67 6.35 0.65
CA ILE A 356 22.85 5.51 -0.53
C ILE A 356 23.31 6.38 -1.70
N GLN A 357 24.37 5.94 -2.36
CA GLN A 357 24.99 6.62 -3.49
C GLN A 357 24.49 6.05 -4.83
N LYS A 358 24.91 6.68 -5.93
CA LYS A 358 24.63 6.23 -7.29
C LYS A 358 25.07 4.77 -7.49
N SER A 359 24.18 3.95 -8.06
CA SER A 359 24.38 2.53 -8.40
C SER A 359 24.58 1.57 -7.22
N ASP A 360 24.47 2.04 -5.95
CA ASP A 360 24.53 1.15 -4.79
C ASP A 360 23.29 0.28 -4.64
N SER A 361 22.17 0.69 -5.23
CA SER A 361 20.88 0.04 -5.08
C SER A 361 20.13 -0.04 -6.40
N VAL A 362 19.18 -0.98 -6.47
CA VAL A 362 18.37 -1.29 -7.63
C VAL A 362 16.90 -1.45 -7.24
N TYR A 363 16.02 -0.93 -8.08
CA TYR A 363 14.60 -1.25 -8.06
C TYR A 363 14.34 -2.38 -9.04
N LEU A 364 13.65 -3.40 -8.60
CA LEU A 364 13.30 -4.58 -9.38
C LEU A 364 11.79 -4.71 -9.44
N PHE A 365 11.25 -4.75 -10.63
CA PHE A 365 9.84 -4.99 -10.90
C PHE A 365 9.66 -6.42 -11.41
N PHE A 366 8.98 -7.25 -10.63
CA PHE A 366 8.72 -8.65 -10.91
C PHE A 366 7.32 -8.86 -11.46
N ASN A 367 7.21 -9.69 -12.49
CA ASN A 367 5.96 -10.27 -12.95
C ASN A 367 6.09 -11.79 -12.99
N ILE A 368 5.01 -12.48 -12.63
CA ILE A 368 4.96 -13.95 -12.65
C ILE A 368 4.43 -14.44 -13.97
N THR A 369 5.25 -15.16 -14.73
CA THR A 369 4.84 -15.74 -16.01
C THR A 369 3.94 -16.94 -15.79
N ASN A 370 3.01 -17.18 -16.74
CA ASN A 370 2.03 -18.27 -16.70
C ASN A 370 1.07 -18.26 -15.49
N PHE A 371 1.00 -17.16 -14.74
CA PHE A 371 0.11 -17.07 -13.57
C PHE A 371 -1.37 -17.15 -13.96
N LYS A 372 -1.74 -16.59 -15.12
CA LYS A 372 -3.11 -16.72 -15.63
C LYS A 372 -3.44 -18.20 -15.93
N VAL A 373 -2.55 -18.94 -16.60
CA VAL A 373 -2.72 -20.38 -16.87
C VAL A 373 -2.84 -21.16 -15.56
N TYR A 374 -2.06 -20.78 -14.56
CA TYR A 374 -2.16 -21.37 -13.22
C TYR A 374 -3.55 -21.18 -12.62
N ASN A 375 -4.09 -19.94 -12.66
CA ASN A 375 -5.42 -19.65 -12.14
C ASN A 375 -6.53 -20.39 -12.91
N ASP A 376 -6.41 -20.48 -14.23
CA ASP A 376 -7.38 -21.19 -15.09
C ASP A 376 -7.43 -22.70 -14.78
N GLN A 377 -6.29 -23.30 -14.44
CA GLN A 377 -6.20 -24.73 -14.12
C GLN A 377 -6.49 -25.07 -12.66
N LYS A 378 -6.01 -24.26 -11.70
CA LYS A 378 -6.04 -24.56 -10.26
C LYS A 378 -7.08 -23.74 -9.48
N GLY A 379 -7.59 -22.67 -10.06
CA GLY A 379 -8.55 -21.77 -9.44
C GLY A 379 -7.90 -20.63 -8.63
N PHE A 380 -8.66 -19.55 -8.41
CA PHE A 380 -8.19 -18.32 -7.78
C PHE A 380 -7.73 -18.47 -6.32
N GLU A 381 -8.34 -19.40 -5.56
CA GLU A 381 -7.90 -19.62 -4.16
C GLU A 381 -6.48 -20.20 -4.11
N GLN A 382 -6.17 -21.15 -4.98
CA GLN A 382 -4.81 -21.71 -5.06
C GLN A 382 -3.84 -20.69 -5.65
N GLY A 383 -4.27 -19.84 -6.61
CA GLY A 383 -3.49 -18.71 -7.09
C GLY A 383 -3.11 -17.73 -5.99
N ASN A 384 -4.03 -17.46 -5.07
CA ASN A 384 -3.76 -16.61 -3.91
C ASN A 384 -2.71 -17.24 -2.95
N GLU A 385 -2.80 -18.53 -2.67
CA GLU A 385 -1.80 -19.24 -1.85
C GLU A 385 -0.44 -19.29 -2.57
N PHE A 386 -0.44 -19.45 -3.87
CA PHE A 386 0.75 -19.41 -4.68
C PHE A 386 1.46 -18.03 -4.59
N LEU A 387 0.71 -16.92 -4.70
CA LEU A 387 1.26 -15.57 -4.53
C LEU A 387 1.83 -15.33 -3.12
N LYS A 388 1.20 -15.89 -2.07
CA LYS A 388 1.75 -15.84 -0.71
C LYS A 388 3.10 -16.55 -0.63
N THR A 389 3.18 -17.73 -1.23
CA THR A 389 4.41 -18.53 -1.26
C THR A 389 5.52 -17.80 -2.01
N ILE A 390 5.21 -17.18 -3.15
CA ILE A 390 6.17 -16.33 -3.89
C ILE A 390 6.67 -15.18 -3.03
N GLY A 391 5.78 -14.48 -2.33
CA GLY A 391 6.15 -13.41 -1.41
C GLY A 391 7.12 -13.88 -0.32
N GLN A 392 6.94 -15.08 0.22
CA GLN A 392 7.84 -15.70 1.17
C GLN A 392 9.21 -16.02 0.55
N ILE A 393 9.23 -16.65 -0.63
CA ILE A 393 10.46 -16.97 -1.38
C ILE A 393 11.27 -15.70 -1.64
N LEU A 394 10.63 -14.62 -2.14
CA LEU A 394 11.31 -13.36 -2.37
C LEU A 394 11.87 -12.76 -1.06
N SER A 395 11.11 -12.84 0.03
CA SER A 395 11.55 -12.34 1.34
C SER A 395 12.77 -13.09 1.89
N GLU A 396 12.83 -14.40 1.67
CA GLU A 396 13.97 -15.23 2.07
C GLU A 396 15.24 -14.93 1.25
N ILE A 397 15.09 -14.79 -0.07
CA ILE A 397 16.21 -14.58 -0.99
C ILE A 397 16.79 -13.17 -0.87
N PHE A 398 15.93 -12.16 -0.81
CA PHE A 398 16.36 -10.77 -0.76
C PHE A 398 16.67 -10.26 0.65
N ASN A 399 16.35 -11.03 1.70
CA ASN A 399 16.67 -10.85 3.12
C ASN A 399 16.27 -9.51 3.78
N THR A 400 16.72 -9.32 5.04
CA THR A 400 16.32 -8.21 5.94
C THR A 400 16.80 -6.82 5.47
N TYR A 401 17.76 -6.75 4.56
CA TYR A 401 18.31 -5.47 4.07
C TYR A 401 17.56 -4.93 2.85
N SER A 402 16.70 -5.72 2.24
CA SER A 402 15.86 -5.32 1.11
C SER A 402 14.46 -4.92 1.58
N LEU A 403 13.75 -4.13 0.78
CA LEU A 403 12.35 -3.82 0.97
C LEU A 403 11.56 -4.50 -0.15
N ILE A 404 10.45 -5.13 0.21
CA ILE A 404 9.64 -5.91 -0.72
C ILE A 404 8.18 -5.55 -0.52
N CYS A 405 7.49 -5.28 -1.62
CA CYS A 405 6.05 -5.10 -1.62
C CYS A 405 5.38 -5.87 -2.75
N ARG A 406 4.10 -6.11 -2.61
CA ARG A 406 3.23 -6.49 -3.73
C ARG A 406 2.50 -5.23 -4.20
N GLN A 407 2.62 -4.90 -5.48
CA GLN A 407 2.00 -3.71 -6.05
C GLN A 407 0.54 -3.98 -6.45
N SER A 408 0.30 -5.04 -7.21
CA SER A 408 -1.03 -5.49 -7.64
C SER A 408 -0.91 -6.89 -8.26
N ASP A 409 -2.00 -7.61 -8.39
CA ASP A 409 -2.12 -8.90 -9.07
C ASP A 409 -0.92 -9.84 -8.84
N ASP A 410 -0.13 -10.10 -9.87
CA ASP A 410 1.09 -10.92 -9.89
C ASP A 410 2.38 -10.08 -9.93
N HIS A 411 2.29 -8.79 -9.58
CA HIS A 411 3.42 -7.86 -9.60
C HIS A 411 4.01 -7.62 -8.21
N PHE A 412 5.32 -7.82 -8.09
CA PHE A 412 6.08 -7.53 -6.87
C PHE A 412 7.17 -6.50 -7.17
N VAL A 413 7.51 -5.70 -6.18
CA VAL A 413 8.60 -4.72 -6.27
C VAL A 413 9.58 -4.94 -5.14
N VAL A 414 10.86 -4.96 -5.50
CA VAL A 414 11.97 -5.09 -4.55
C VAL A 414 12.91 -3.89 -4.69
N PHE A 415 13.29 -3.31 -3.57
CA PHE A 415 14.40 -2.38 -3.48
C PHE A 415 15.53 -3.06 -2.72
N ALA A 416 16.67 -3.27 -3.38
CA ALA A 416 17.79 -4.03 -2.85
C ALA A 416 19.13 -3.35 -3.15
N PHE A 417 20.19 -3.73 -2.41
CA PHE A 417 21.55 -3.39 -2.81
C PHE A 417 21.92 -4.10 -4.12
N ASN A 418 22.62 -3.38 -5.00
CA ASN A 418 22.99 -3.85 -6.34
C ASN A 418 24.15 -4.84 -6.28
N LYS A 419 23.95 -5.96 -5.59
CA LYS A 419 24.92 -7.03 -5.43
C LYS A 419 24.25 -8.39 -5.63
N ASP A 420 24.84 -9.22 -6.49
CA ASP A 420 24.41 -10.60 -6.78
C ASP A 420 22.94 -10.69 -7.24
N ILE A 421 22.45 -9.64 -7.94
CA ILE A 421 21.04 -9.52 -8.30
C ILE A 421 20.60 -10.61 -9.27
N GLU A 422 21.40 -10.90 -10.30
CA GLU A 422 21.07 -11.92 -11.29
C GLU A 422 21.02 -13.33 -10.66
N GLU A 423 21.94 -13.65 -9.75
CA GLU A 423 21.95 -14.91 -9.02
C GLU A 423 20.70 -15.07 -8.16
N LYS A 424 20.31 -14.01 -7.44
CA LYS A 424 19.10 -14.00 -6.63
C LYS A 424 17.83 -14.17 -7.46
N ILE A 425 17.76 -13.54 -8.63
CA ILE A 425 16.65 -13.69 -9.56
C ILE A 425 16.58 -15.11 -10.10
N ASN A 426 17.72 -15.69 -10.49
CA ASN A 426 17.77 -17.07 -10.97
C ASN A 426 17.34 -18.07 -9.88
N LEU A 427 17.83 -17.90 -8.66
CA LEU A 427 17.42 -18.72 -7.51
C LEU A 427 15.91 -18.58 -7.20
N ALA A 428 15.36 -17.35 -7.29
CA ALA A 428 13.94 -17.13 -7.12
C ALA A 428 13.13 -17.86 -8.20
N ASN A 429 13.57 -17.76 -9.46
CA ASN A 429 12.90 -18.45 -10.58
C ASN A 429 12.93 -19.98 -10.40
N GLU A 430 14.06 -20.56 -10.04
CA GLU A 430 14.19 -22.01 -9.81
C GLU A 430 13.25 -22.49 -8.70
N ARG A 431 13.20 -21.77 -7.58
CA ARG A 431 12.30 -22.10 -6.47
C ARG A 431 10.82 -21.97 -6.85
N ILE A 432 10.46 -20.95 -7.64
CA ILE A 432 9.07 -20.74 -8.09
C ILE A 432 8.67 -21.82 -9.08
N GLN A 433 9.56 -22.18 -10.03
CA GLN A 433 9.29 -23.26 -11.00
C GLN A 433 9.15 -24.63 -10.31
N ALA A 434 9.89 -24.85 -9.22
CA ALA A 434 9.81 -26.10 -8.46
C ALA A 434 8.46 -26.28 -7.72
N LEU A 435 7.68 -25.20 -7.51
CA LEU A 435 6.36 -25.31 -6.89
C LEU A 435 5.34 -26.01 -7.80
N GLU A 436 5.45 -25.81 -9.13
CA GLU A 436 4.51 -26.38 -10.10
C GLU A 436 5.26 -26.81 -11.39
N PRO A 437 5.85 -28.00 -11.39
CA PRO A 437 6.67 -28.47 -12.52
C PRO A 437 5.92 -28.62 -13.84
N ASP A 438 4.60 -28.86 -13.79
CA ASP A 438 3.76 -29.06 -14.98
C ASP A 438 3.45 -27.75 -15.70
N ILE A 439 3.17 -26.67 -14.96
CA ILE A 439 2.83 -25.35 -15.51
C ILE A 439 4.08 -24.52 -15.78
N LYS A 440 5.16 -24.79 -15.03
CA LYS A 440 6.44 -24.08 -15.07
C LYS A 440 6.28 -22.55 -14.96
N PRO A 441 5.63 -22.05 -13.91
CA PRO A 441 5.58 -20.62 -13.68
C PRO A 441 7.01 -20.09 -13.56
N GLY A 442 7.24 -18.86 -13.99
CA GLY A 442 8.56 -18.24 -13.90
C GLY A 442 8.46 -16.77 -13.55
N ILE A 443 9.57 -16.07 -13.61
CA ILE A 443 9.61 -14.63 -13.37
C ILE A 443 10.25 -13.88 -14.52
N MET A 444 9.72 -12.69 -14.81
CA MET A 444 10.36 -11.67 -15.64
C MET A 444 10.58 -10.43 -14.78
N VAL A 445 11.77 -9.85 -14.88
CA VAL A 445 12.19 -8.76 -14.02
C VAL A 445 12.69 -7.58 -14.85
N GLY A 446 12.08 -6.40 -14.62
CA GLY A 446 12.66 -5.14 -15.05
C GLY A 446 13.47 -4.53 -13.91
N ALA A 447 14.63 -3.99 -14.20
CA ALA A 447 15.55 -3.41 -13.24
C ALA A 447 15.86 -1.95 -13.54
N TYR A 448 15.94 -1.11 -12.50
CA TYR A 448 16.44 0.26 -12.58
C TYR A 448 17.47 0.52 -11.48
N GLU A 449 18.71 0.78 -11.87
CA GLU A 449 19.76 1.21 -10.95
C GLU A 449 19.51 2.65 -10.50
N VAL A 450 19.76 2.92 -9.23
CA VAL A 450 19.56 4.27 -8.67
C VAL A 450 20.67 5.20 -9.19
N TYR A 451 20.36 6.05 -10.16
CA TYR A 451 21.27 7.06 -10.66
C TYR A 451 21.29 8.33 -9.79
N ASN A 452 20.12 8.76 -9.34
CA ASN A 452 19.98 9.92 -8.47
C ASN A 452 19.14 9.53 -7.24
N PRO A 453 19.73 9.48 -6.04
CA PRO A 453 19.02 9.14 -4.80
C PRO A 453 17.87 10.09 -4.43
N GLN A 454 17.81 11.28 -5.04
CA GLN A 454 16.74 12.27 -4.80
C GLN A 454 15.51 12.05 -5.70
N ASP A 455 15.59 11.15 -6.68
CA ASP A 455 14.44 10.82 -7.54
C ASP A 455 13.31 10.25 -6.70
N ASP A 456 12.07 10.54 -7.10
CA ASP A 456 10.90 9.95 -6.44
C ASP A 456 10.93 8.42 -6.62
N PRO A 457 10.86 7.62 -5.54
CA PRO A 457 10.86 6.17 -5.63
C PRO A 457 9.76 5.60 -6.53
N ARG A 458 8.61 6.27 -6.65
CA ARG A 458 7.53 5.85 -7.56
C ARG A 458 8.00 5.90 -9.01
N TYR A 459 8.67 6.98 -9.38
CA TYR A 459 9.21 7.14 -10.74
C TYR A 459 10.30 6.11 -11.03
N CYS A 460 11.12 5.78 -10.03
CA CYS A 460 12.14 4.73 -10.16
C CYS A 460 11.50 3.33 -10.38
N VAL A 461 10.41 3.02 -9.69
CA VAL A 461 9.63 1.79 -9.91
C VAL A 461 9.03 1.77 -11.32
N GLU A 462 8.49 2.89 -11.81
CA GLU A 462 7.97 2.98 -13.18
C GLU A 462 9.06 2.73 -14.23
N LYS A 463 10.29 3.24 -14.03
CA LYS A 463 11.42 2.93 -14.91
C LYS A 463 11.73 1.42 -14.94
N ALA A 464 11.73 0.76 -13.78
CA ALA A 464 11.87 -0.69 -13.72
C ALA A 464 10.72 -1.40 -14.46
N ARG A 465 9.48 -0.91 -14.34
CA ARG A 465 8.33 -1.43 -15.09
C ARG A 465 8.45 -1.25 -16.60
N TYR A 466 9.03 -0.15 -17.07
CA TYR A 466 9.29 0.04 -18.51
C TYR A 466 10.30 -0.99 -19.03
N ALA A 467 11.35 -1.28 -18.25
CA ALA A 467 12.31 -2.33 -18.59
C ALA A 467 11.63 -3.71 -18.67
N TYR A 468 10.77 -4.05 -17.69
CA TYR A 468 9.97 -5.28 -17.76
C TYR A 468 9.07 -5.31 -19.02
N SER A 469 8.41 -4.21 -19.35
CA SER A 469 7.53 -4.13 -20.52
C SER A 469 8.29 -4.33 -21.82
N ALA A 470 9.52 -3.81 -21.92
CA ALA A 470 10.42 -4.02 -23.04
C ALA A 470 10.90 -5.48 -23.11
N LEU A 471 11.21 -6.10 -21.96
CA LEU A 471 11.59 -7.50 -21.88
C LEU A 471 10.48 -8.43 -22.39
N LYS A 472 9.24 -8.18 -21.96
CA LYS A 472 8.07 -8.95 -22.36
C LYS A 472 7.81 -8.87 -23.87
N ARG A 473 7.97 -7.69 -24.48
CA ARG A 473 7.77 -7.47 -25.92
C ARG A 473 8.82 -8.17 -26.78
N ASN A 474 10.08 -8.10 -26.37
CA ASN A 474 11.20 -8.56 -27.18
C ASN A 474 11.43 -10.07 -27.12
N ASN A 475 10.78 -10.79 -26.25
CA ASN A 475 10.85 -12.25 -26.03
C ASN A 475 12.28 -12.84 -26.18
N THR A 476 13.27 -12.15 -25.60
CA THR A 476 14.71 -12.44 -25.79
C THR A 476 15.21 -13.70 -25.06
N GLY A 477 14.31 -14.40 -24.34
CA GLY A 477 14.68 -15.51 -23.45
C GLY A 477 15.44 -15.08 -22.18
N LYS A 478 15.74 -13.80 -22.02
CA LYS A 478 16.33 -13.23 -20.80
C LYS A 478 15.28 -13.13 -19.69
N ARG A 479 15.71 -13.17 -18.43
CA ARG A 479 14.83 -13.01 -17.25
C ARG A 479 14.86 -11.61 -16.66
N ILE A 480 15.93 -10.86 -16.91
CA ILE A 480 16.12 -9.50 -16.41
C ILE A 480 16.51 -8.57 -17.56
N LEU A 481 15.97 -7.36 -17.52
CA LEU A 481 16.39 -6.27 -18.39
C LEU A 481 16.54 -5.00 -17.54
N TYR A 482 17.65 -4.31 -17.71
CA TYR A 482 17.91 -3.03 -17.07
C TYR A 482 17.33 -1.89 -17.91
N TYR A 483 16.78 -0.89 -17.24
CA TYR A 483 16.19 0.29 -17.88
C TYR A 483 17.22 1.07 -18.69
N ASP A 484 16.80 1.47 -19.87
CA ASP A 484 17.46 2.43 -20.76
C ASP A 484 16.45 3.55 -21.11
N ASP A 485 16.88 4.78 -21.25
CA ASP A 485 16.01 5.94 -21.54
C ASP A 485 15.17 5.76 -22.82
N LYS A 486 15.67 5.00 -23.81
CA LYS A 486 14.91 4.64 -25.02
C LYS A 486 13.64 3.83 -24.72
N MET A 487 13.63 3.05 -23.64
CA MET A 487 12.46 2.25 -23.27
C MET A 487 11.28 3.10 -22.84
N HIS A 488 11.53 4.26 -22.27
CA HIS A 488 10.49 5.22 -21.92
C HIS A 488 9.83 5.79 -23.18
N ASP A 489 10.63 6.20 -24.15
CA ASP A 489 10.13 6.73 -25.42
C ASP A 489 9.32 5.67 -26.19
N ASP A 490 9.80 4.43 -26.22
CA ASP A 490 9.07 3.33 -26.83
C ASP A 490 7.75 3.02 -26.11
N TYR A 491 7.71 3.10 -24.78
CA TYR A 491 6.48 2.96 -24.01
C TYR A 491 5.47 4.07 -24.33
N LEU A 492 5.92 5.33 -24.35
CA LEU A 492 5.05 6.46 -24.71
C LEU A 492 4.53 6.34 -26.14
N MET A 493 5.36 5.83 -27.07
CA MET A 493 4.96 5.60 -28.44
C MET A 493 3.86 4.54 -28.55
N VAL A 494 3.99 3.41 -27.83
CA VAL A 494 2.97 2.37 -27.75
C VAL A 494 1.64 2.91 -27.23
N GLN A 495 1.68 3.69 -26.14
CA GLN A 495 0.48 4.32 -25.57
C GLN A 495 -0.15 5.31 -26.57
N TYR A 496 0.67 6.09 -27.26
CA TYR A 496 0.19 7.01 -28.30
C TYR A 496 -0.55 6.27 -29.42
N VAL A 497 0.06 5.24 -29.99
CA VAL A 497 -0.53 4.43 -31.06
C VAL A 497 -1.89 3.86 -30.66
N VAL A 498 -1.97 3.24 -29.47
CA VAL A 498 -3.20 2.61 -28.97
C VAL A 498 -4.32 3.64 -28.75
N THR A 499 -3.98 4.82 -28.28
CA THR A 499 -4.99 5.87 -27.97
C THR A 499 -5.42 6.69 -29.20
N HIS A 500 -4.60 6.74 -30.27
CA HIS A 500 -4.85 7.60 -31.43
C HIS A 500 -5.20 6.84 -32.73
N ILE A 501 -5.40 5.53 -32.69
CA ILE A 501 -5.76 4.75 -33.87
C ILE A 501 -7.06 5.26 -34.53
N ASP A 502 -8.08 5.57 -33.75
CA ASP A 502 -9.35 6.07 -34.27
C ASP A 502 -9.21 7.45 -34.94
N GLU A 503 -8.42 8.35 -34.34
CA GLU A 503 -8.08 9.65 -34.92
C GLU A 503 -7.28 9.47 -36.21
N ALA A 504 -6.32 8.52 -36.22
CA ALA A 504 -5.51 8.25 -37.40
C ALA A 504 -6.32 7.76 -38.59
N ILE A 505 -7.37 6.97 -38.34
CA ILE A 505 -8.34 6.54 -39.35
C ILE A 505 -9.17 7.75 -39.82
N GLU A 506 -9.78 8.48 -38.87
CA GLU A 506 -10.67 9.61 -39.19
C GLU A 506 -9.95 10.73 -39.97
N LYS A 507 -8.71 11.05 -39.58
CA LYS A 507 -7.90 12.09 -40.21
C LYS A 507 -7.11 11.61 -41.41
N GLY A 508 -7.16 10.33 -41.76
CA GLY A 508 -6.47 9.73 -42.87
C GLY A 508 -4.94 9.75 -42.75
N TYR A 509 -4.42 9.57 -41.51
CA TYR A 509 -2.98 9.41 -41.25
C TYR A 509 -2.48 8.01 -41.64
N LEU A 510 -3.38 7.03 -41.69
CA LEU A 510 -3.09 5.70 -42.24
C LEU A 510 -3.14 5.74 -43.77
N LYS A 511 -2.15 5.10 -44.40
CA LYS A 511 -2.02 5.01 -45.85
C LYS A 511 -1.71 3.57 -46.25
N ALA A 512 -2.25 3.14 -47.38
CA ALA A 512 -1.80 1.94 -48.03
C ALA A 512 -0.62 2.27 -48.95
N PHE A 513 0.50 1.57 -48.77
CA PHE A 513 1.63 1.57 -49.70
C PHE A 513 1.67 0.23 -50.39
N TYR A 514 2.13 0.23 -51.61
CA TYR A 514 2.06 -0.92 -52.52
C TYR A 514 3.48 -1.36 -52.87
N GLN A 515 3.82 -2.62 -52.61
CA GLN A 515 5.07 -3.22 -53.04
C GLN A 515 4.82 -4.09 -54.28
N PRO A 516 5.56 -3.81 -55.39
CA PRO A 516 5.35 -4.53 -56.64
C PRO A 516 5.66 -6.04 -56.50
N VAL A 517 4.79 -6.86 -57.07
CA VAL A 517 4.96 -8.29 -57.27
C VAL A 517 5.05 -8.58 -58.73
N VAL A 518 6.06 -9.33 -59.18
CA VAL A 518 6.31 -9.65 -60.57
C VAL A 518 6.28 -11.16 -60.79
N TRP A 519 5.90 -11.61 -61.99
CA TRP A 519 6.12 -12.98 -62.41
C TRP A 519 7.62 -13.30 -62.44
N SER A 520 8.03 -14.46 -61.94
CA SER A 520 9.43 -14.88 -61.97
C SER A 520 9.93 -14.97 -63.44
N LYS A 521 9.11 -15.57 -64.32
CA LYS A 521 9.40 -15.66 -65.74
C LYS A 521 8.93 -14.40 -66.46
N GLY A 522 9.86 -13.72 -67.12
CA GLY A 522 9.58 -12.48 -67.87
C GLY A 522 9.46 -11.23 -67.01
N ARG A 523 9.41 -11.33 -65.72
CA ARG A 523 9.44 -10.18 -64.75
C ARG A 523 8.39 -9.14 -64.96
N ALA A 524 7.25 -9.51 -65.57
CA ALA A 524 6.11 -8.63 -65.71
C ALA A 524 5.39 -8.40 -64.39
N LEU A 525 4.97 -7.16 -64.13
CA LEU A 525 4.20 -6.77 -62.95
C LEU A 525 2.86 -7.53 -62.96
N CYS A 526 2.56 -8.29 -61.93
CA CYS A 526 1.37 -9.12 -61.83
C CYS A 526 0.47 -8.83 -60.62
N GLY A 527 0.90 -7.94 -59.73
CA GLY A 527 0.16 -7.57 -58.56
C GLY A 527 0.97 -6.66 -57.63
N ALA A 528 0.45 -6.39 -56.47
CA ALA A 528 1.14 -5.66 -55.42
C ALA A 528 0.68 -6.12 -54.04
N GLU A 529 1.54 -6.05 -53.05
CA GLU A 529 1.17 -6.21 -51.64
C GLU A 529 0.88 -4.85 -51.03
N ALA A 530 -0.26 -4.75 -50.34
CA ALA A 530 -0.63 -3.53 -49.59
C ALA A 530 -0.04 -3.57 -48.19
N LEU A 531 0.78 -2.59 -47.88
CA LEU A 531 1.50 -2.45 -46.62
C LEU A 531 1.08 -1.17 -45.87
N ALA A 532 0.62 -1.32 -44.65
CA ALA A 532 0.20 -0.21 -43.82
C ALA A 532 1.35 0.76 -43.55
N ARG A 533 1.07 2.06 -43.62
CA ARG A 533 1.97 3.15 -43.24
C ARG A 533 1.18 4.15 -42.40
N TRP A 534 1.76 4.58 -41.28
CA TRP A 534 1.17 5.62 -40.44
C TRP A 534 2.02 6.88 -40.56
N ILE A 535 1.46 7.93 -41.17
CA ILE A 535 2.12 9.24 -41.33
C ILE A 535 1.49 10.20 -40.35
N ASP A 536 2.11 10.29 -39.19
CA ASP A 536 1.58 11.03 -38.05
C ASP A 536 2.04 12.51 -38.07
N PRO A 537 1.16 13.47 -37.76
CA PRO A 537 1.55 14.90 -37.78
C PRO A 537 2.55 15.24 -36.68
N LYS A 538 2.60 14.51 -35.57
CA LYS A 538 3.49 14.76 -34.43
C LYS A 538 4.80 13.97 -34.55
N TYR A 539 4.73 12.70 -34.92
CA TYR A 539 5.88 11.80 -34.94
C TYR A 539 6.43 11.54 -36.35
N GLY A 540 5.79 12.09 -37.41
CA GLY A 540 6.15 11.82 -38.78
C GLY A 540 5.86 10.36 -39.19
N PHE A 541 6.80 9.72 -39.85
CA PHE A 541 6.65 8.33 -40.30
C PHE A 541 6.83 7.37 -39.12
N LEU A 542 5.74 6.72 -38.70
CA LEU A 542 5.76 5.64 -37.71
C LEU A 542 6.05 4.30 -38.42
N SER A 543 7.06 3.57 -37.93
CA SER A 543 7.42 2.26 -38.48
C SER A 543 6.34 1.21 -38.13
N PRO A 544 5.93 0.36 -39.09
CA PRO A 544 5.04 -0.77 -38.83
C PRO A 544 5.53 -1.67 -37.69
N ALA A 545 6.84 -1.89 -37.58
CA ALA A 545 7.44 -2.64 -36.46
C ALA A 545 7.15 -2.07 -35.06
N LYS A 546 6.70 -0.80 -34.96
CA LYS A 546 6.30 -0.17 -33.71
C LYS A 546 4.80 -0.19 -33.49
N PHE A 547 3.98 0.15 -34.49
CA PHE A 547 2.55 0.29 -34.30
C PHE A 547 1.77 -1.02 -34.46
N VAL A 548 2.18 -1.93 -35.34
CA VAL A 548 1.47 -3.22 -35.54
C VAL A 548 1.48 -4.04 -34.26
N PRO A 549 2.63 -4.37 -33.62
CA PRO A 549 2.64 -5.12 -32.38
C PRO A 549 1.92 -4.40 -31.23
N ALA A 550 1.91 -3.06 -31.22
CA ALA A 550 1.19 -2.29 -30.20
C ALA A 550 -0.33 -2.49 -30.32
N LEU A 551 -0.85 -2.45 -31.57
CA LEU A 551 -2.27 -2.65 -31.83
C LEU A 551 -2.70 -4.10 -31.63
N GLU A 552 -1.87 -5.09 -31.99
CA GLU A 552 -2.11 -6.52 -31.75
C GLU A 552 -2.25 -6.79 -30.24
N ASN A 553 -1.27 -6.34 -29.43
CA ASN A 553 -1.29 -6.49 -27.98
C ASN A 553 -2.50 -5.79 -27.31
N ALA A 554 -2.95 -4.69 -27.88
CA ALA A 554 -4.14 -3.96 -27.42
C ALA A 554 -5.44 -4.53 -27.97
N ARG A 555 -5.41 -5.55 -28.85
CA ARG A 555 -6.57 -6.11 -29.59
C ARG A 555 -7.31 -5.07 -30.43
N LEU A 556 -6.58 -4.12 -31.01
CA LEU A 556 -7.11 -3.06 -31.85
C LEU A 556 -6.64 -3.17 -33.31
N ILE A 557 -5.87 -4.20 -33.64
CA ILE A 557 -5.30 -4.41 -34.99
C ILE A 557 -6.37 -4.48 -36.08
N TYR A 558 -7.51 -5.06 -35.78
CA TYR A 558 -8.65 -5.14 -36.72
C TYR A 558 -9.10 -3.79 -37.27
N LYS A 559 -8.86 -2.69 -36.53
CA LYS A 559 -9.18 -1.34 -37.00
C LYS A 559 -8.25 -0.91 -38.13
N LEU A 560 -6.95 -1.25 -37.97
CA LEU A 560 -5.94 -1.00 -38.99
C LEU A 560 -6.24 -1.79 -40.26
N ASP A 561 -6.48 -3.10 -40.12
CA ASP A 561 -6.62 -4.00 -41.25
C ASP A 561 -7.93 -3.72 -42.02
N LYS A 562 -9.01 -3.36 -41.34
CA LYS A 562 -10.22 -2.82 -41.97
C LYS A 562 -9.97 -1.53 -42.74
N GLU A 563 -9.17 -0.62 -42.19
CA GLU A 563 -8.88 0.64 -42.87
C GLU A 563 -8.00 0.43 -44.13
N ILE A 564 -7.00 -0.46 -44.05
CA ILE A 564 -6.17 -0.80 -45.21
C ILE A 564 -7.03 -1.48 -46.30
N LEU A 565 -7.88 -2.42 -45.93
CA LEU A 565 -8.85 -3.03 -46.85
C LEU A 565 -9.72 -1.97 -47.54
N ARG A 566 -10.26 -1.02 -46.78
CA ARG A 566 -11.07 0.08 -47.32
C ARG A 566 -10.28 0.94 -48.31
N LEU A 567 -9.05 1.34 -47.97
CA LEU A 567 -8.19 2.14 -48.82
C LEU A 567 -7.85 1.40 -50.13
N VAL A 568 -7.49 0.11 -50.05
CA VAL A 568 -7.20 -0.73 -51.23
C VAL A 568 -8.42 -0.83 -52.13
N CYS A 569 -9.60 -1.14 -51.59
CA CYS A 569 -10.83 -1.19 -52.38
C CYS A 569 -11.17 0.16 -53.03
N GLN A 570 -10.90 1.26 -52.38
CA GLN A 570 -11.07 2.60 -52.92
C GLN A 570 -10.12 2.88 -54.09
N ASP A 571 -8.85 2.50 -54.01
CA ASP A 571 -7.84 2.68 -55.03
C ASP A 571 -8.13 1.79 -56.25
N ILE A 572 -8.51 0.51 -56.04
CA ILE A 572 -8.94 -0.40 -57.12
C ILE A 572 -10.17 0.17 -57.81
N ARG A 573 -11.19 0.63 -57.11
CA ARG A 573 -12.39 1.21 -57.69
C ARG A 573 -12.06 2.46 -58.52
N TYR A 574 -11.19 3.33 -57.97
CA TYR A 574 -10.75 4.50 -58.71
C TYR A 574 -10.10 4.16 -60.05
N ASN A 575 -9.24 3.12 -60.10
CA ASN A 575 -8.61 2.65 -61.34
C ASN A 575 -9.64 2.11 -62.32
N LEU A 576 -10.60 1.27 -61.85
CA LEU A 576 -11.68 0.76 -62.69
C LEU A 576 -12.52 1.87 -63.30
N ASP A 577 -12.88 2.90 -62.53
CA ASP A 577 -13.72 4.00 -63.00
C ASP A 577 -13.00 4.89 -63.99
N ASN A 578 -11.69 4.99 -63.88
CA ASN A 578 -10.87 5.89 -64.76
C ASN A 578 -10.18 5.15 -65.92
N GLY A 579 -10.44 3.82 -66.07
CA GLY A 579 -9.79 3.03 -67.11
C GLY A 579 -8.27 2.96 -67.00
N LEU A 580 -7.75 3.01 -65.75
CA LEU A 580 -6.34 2.85 -65.42
C LEU A 580 -6.01 1.36 -65.22
N PRO A 581 -4.73 0.96 -65.32
CA PRO A 581 -4.32 -0.41 -65.03
C PRO A 581 -4.74 -0.81 -63.64
N VAL A 582 -5.42 -1.98 -63.51
CA VAL A 582 -5.90 -2.51 -62.23
C VAL A 582 -5.06 -3.71 -61.83
N LEU A 583 -4.33 -3.59 -60.77
CA LEU A 583 -3.49 -4.65 -60.20
C LEU A 583 -4.30 -5.47 -59.18
N PRO A 584 -4.15 -6.79 -59.16
CA PRO A 584 -4.52 -7.59 -58.00
C PRO A 584 -3.68 -7.21 -56.80
N VAL A 585 -4.31 -7.04 -55.61
CA VAL A 585 -3.62 -6.60 -54.42
C VAL A 585 -3.83 -7.60 -53.30
N SER A 586 -2.75 -7.95 -52.62
CA SER A 586 -2.81 -8.74 -51.39
C SER A 586 -2.82 -7.87 -50.15
N ILE A 587 -3.55 -8.30 -49.13
CA ILE A 587 -3.73 -7.59 -47.84
C ILE A 587 -3.50 -8.57 -46.72
N ASN A 588 -2.73 -8.13 -45.74
CA ASN A 588 -2.43 -8.84 -44.51
C ASN A 588 -3.59 -8.75 -43.52
N PHE A 589 -3.93 -9.85 -42.86
CA PHE A 589 -4.76 -9.92 -41.68
C PHE A 589 -3.99 -10.55 -40.53
N SER A 590 -3.99 -9.86 -39.36
CA SER A 590 -3.33 -10.37 -38.19
C SER A 590 -4.02 -11.60 -37.61
N ARG A 591 -3.26 -12.49 -36.99
CA ARG A 591 -3.79 -13.60 -36.18
C ARG A 591 -4.89 -13.17 -35.22
N ALA A 592 -4.73 -12.00 -34.60
CA ALA A 592 -5.69 -11.49 -33.62
C ALA A 592 -7.07 -11.21 -34.20
N ASP A 593 -7.18 -10.96 -35.51
CA ASP A 593 -8.43 -10.62 -36.17
C ASP A 593 -9.40 -11.79 -36.20
N PHE A 594 -8.90 -13.03 -36.33
CA PHE A 594 -9.72 -14.24 -36.38
C PHE A 594 -10.54 -14.48 -35.11
N GLY A 595 -10.07 -13.98 -33.97
CA GLY A 595 -10.80 -14.03 -32.72
C GLY A 595 -11.59 -12.75 -32.37
N LEU A 596 -11.46 -11.67 -33.16
CA LEU A 596 -12.05 -10.36 -32.87
C LEU A 596 -13.20 -10.00 -33.83
N ILE A 597 -13.13 -10.39 -35.07
CA ILE A 597 -14.10 -10.03 -36.13
C ILE A 597 -14.41 -11.22 -37.03
N ASP A 598 -15.56 -11.20 -37.73
CA ASP A 598 -15.79 -12.09 -38.88
C ASP A 598 -15.11 -11.47 -40.11
N ILE A 599 -13.91 -11.98 -40.43
CA ILE A 599 -13.10 -11.49 -41.56
C ILE A 599 -13.85 -11.65 -42.88
N VAL A 600 -14.57 -12.74 -43.08
CA VAL A 600 -15.33 -13.01 -44.32
C VAL A 600 -16.41 -11.96 -44.53
N GLU A 601 -17.17 -11.64 -43.47
CA GLU A 601 -18.20 -10.61 -43.53
C GLU A 601 -17.60 -9.23 -43.82
N VAL A 602 -16.49 -8.88 -43.16
CA VAL A 602 -15.78 -7.60 -43.34
C VAL A 602 -15.27 -7.46 -44.75
N VAL A 603 -14.56 -8.46 -45.29
CA VAL A 603 -14.01 -8.42 -46.64
C VAL A 603 -15.14 -8.39 -47.68
N THR A 604 -16.13 -9.27 -47.56
CA THR A 604 -17.24 -9.36 -48.51
C THR A 604 -18.07 -8.09 -48.56
N SER A 605 -18.40 -7.51 -47.37
CA SER A 605 -19.19 -6.31 -47.31
C SER A 605 -18.42 -5.10 -47.89
N THR A 606 -17.10 -4.97 -47.60
CA THR A 606 -16.28 -3.89 -48.13
C THR A 606 -16.12 -3.97 -49.65
N VAL A 607 -15.80 -5.15 -50.18
CA VAL A 607 -15.66 -5.40 -51.60
C VAL A 607 -17.00 -5.10 -52.34
N LYS A 608 -18.12 -5.52 -51.78
CA LYS A 608 -19.45 -5.19 -52.29
C LYS A 608 -19.77 -3.70 -52.26
N GLN A 609 -19.41 -3.00 -51.15
CA GLN A 609 -19.61 -1.56 -50.98
C GLN A 609 -18.88 -0.76 -52.10
N TYR A 610 -17.66 -1.14 -52.43
CA TYR A 610 -16.84 -0.47 -53.43
C TYR A 610 -17.00 -1.06 -54.83
N ASN A 611 -17.83 -2.10 -55.01
CA ASN A 611 -18.04 -2.80 -56.26
C ASN A 611 -16.71 -3.24 -56.91
N VAL A 612 -15.85 -3.91 -56.13
CA VAL A 612 -14.55 -4.46 -56.56
C VAL A 612 -14.74 -5.94 -56.87
N PRO A 613 -14.21 -6.45 -58.00
CA PRO A 613 -14.18 -7.89 -58.27
C PRO A 613 -13.36 -8.65 -57.24
N PRO A 614 -13.87 -9.74 -56.62
CA PRO A 614 -13.18 -10.51 -55.58
C PRO A 614 -11.79 -11.02 -56.00
N GLU A 615 -11.63 -11.40 -57.24
CA GLU A 615 -10.38 -11.88 -57.84
C GLU A 615 -9.23 -10.86 -57.82
N LEU A 616 -9.53 -9.58 -57.58
CA LEU A 616 -8.52 -8.52 -57.47
C LEU A 616 -7.99 -8.36 -56.05
N LEU A 617 -8.55 -9.11 -55.11
CA LEU A 617 -8.14 -9.01 -53.69
C LEU A 617 -7.69 -10.39 -53.17
N HIS A 618 -6.48 -10.46 -52.65
CA HIS A 618 -5.92 -11.66 -52.06
C HIS A 618 -5.75 -11.44 -50.53
N ILE A 619 -6.00 -12.47 -49.75
CA ILE A 619 -5.96 -12.40 -48.28
C ILE A 619 -4.71 -13.15 -47.78
N GLU A 620 -3.79 -12.40 -47.12
CA GLU A 620 -2.59 -12.98 -46.55
C GLU A 620 -2.81 -13.35 -45.10
N ILE A 621 -2.38 -14.54 -44.72
CA ILE A 621 -2.53 -15.11 -43.38
C ILE A 621 -1.16 -15.65 -42.96
N THR A 622 -0.60 -15.16 -41.84
CA THR A 622 0.72 -15.58 -41.37
C THR A 622 0.70 -17.02 -40.83
N GLU A 623 1.81 -17.74 -40.96
CA GLU A 623 1.98 -19.09 -40.41
C GLU A 623 1.65 -19.12 -38.88
N SER A 624 2.00 -18.09 -38.12
CA SER A 624 1.73 -18.03 -36.71
C SER A 624 0.25 -18.00 -36.30
N ALA A 625 -0.65 -17.69 -37.26
CA ALA A 625 -2.10 -17.70 -37.03
C ALA A 625 -2.68 -19.13 -36.95
N LEU A 626 -1.94 -20.13 -37.36
CA LEU A 626 -2.43 -21.51 -37.57
C LEU A 626 -2.33 -22.42 -36.33
N THR A 627 -1.84 -21.93 -35.19
CA THR A 627 -1.46 -22.79 -34.03
C THR A 627 -2.51 -22.98 -32.94
N ASP A 628 -3.55 -22.15 -32.84
CA ASP A 628 -4.39 -22.12 -31.61
C ASP A 628 -5.92 -22.37 -31.82
N GLU A 629 -6.47 -22.24 -33.06
CA GLU A 629 -7.91 -22.43 -33.35
C GLU A 629 -8.11 -23.09 -34.69
N GLU A 630 -7.66 -24.34 -34.86
CA GLU A 630 -7.63 -25.07 -36.14
C GLU A 630 -8.97 -25.09 -36.87
N ASP A 631 -10.09 -25.37 -36.21
CA ASP A 631 -11.40 -25.50 -36.86
C ASP A 631 -11.97 -24.15 -37.33
N THR A 632 -11.84 -23.10 -36.56
CA THR A 632 -12.36 -21.75 -36.88
C THR A 632 -11.64 -21.14 -38.08
N LEU A 633 -10.33 -21.29 -38.14
CA LEU A 633 -9.51 -20.76 -39.23
C LEU A 633 -9.76 -21.50 -40.53
N LYS A 634 -9.87 -22.83 -40.49
CA LYS A 634 -10.20 -23.66 -41.66
C LYS A 634 -11.54 -23.30 -42.27
N LEU A 635 -12.57 -23.11 -41.44
CA LEU A 635 -13.86 -22.61 -41.85
C LEU A 635 -13.79 -21.24 -42.52
N THR A 636 -12.97 -20.33 -41.96
CA THR A 636 -12.79 -18.97 -42.50
C THR A 636 -12.14 -19.00 -43.87
N ILE A 637 -11.08 -19.79 -44.09
CA ILE A 637 -10.40 -19.96 -45.37
C ILE A 637 -11.39 -20.52 -46.43
N ASN A 638 -12.14 -21.58 -46.09
CA ASN A 638 -13.13 -22.15 -47.01
C ASN A 638 -14.21 -21.12 -47.38
N ARG A 639 -14.74 -20.37 -46.44
CA ARG A 639 -15.71 -19.28 -46.67
C ARG A 639 -15.14 -18.17 -47.56
N LEU A 640 -13.85 -17.82 -47.43
CA LEU A 640 -13.18 -16.87 -48.32
C LEU A 640 -13.14 -17.39 -49.74
N HIS A 641 -12.76 -18.66 -49.97
CA HIS A 641 -12.76 -19.31 -51.29
C HIS A 641 -14.17 -19.39 -51.91
N GLU A 642 -15.19 -19.74 -51.11
CA GLU A 642 -16.59 -19.77 -51.58
C GLU A 642 -17.07 -18.38 -52.07
N ASN A 643 -16.47 -17.30 -51.53
CA ASN A 643 -16.76 -15.92 -51.94
C ASN A 643 -15.80 -15.39 -53.02
N GLY A 644 -14.91 -16.22 -53.57
CA GLY A 644 -14.05 -15.92 -54.69
C GLY A 644 -12.72 -15.23 -54.35
N PHE A 645 -12.32 -15.21 -53.07
CA PHE A 645 -11.05 -14.63 -52.63
C PHE A 645 -9.98 -15.72 -52.63
N ALA A 646 -8.77 -15.37 -53.15
CA ALA A 646 -7.59 -16.20 -52.98
C ALA A 646 -6.92 -15.97 -51.66
N THR A 647 -6.46 -17.05 -51.00
CA THR A 647 -5.77 -16.99 -49.70
C THR A 647 -4.29 -17.35 -49.85
N TRP A 648 -3.44 -16.57 -49.23
CA TRP A 648 -1.99 -16.71 -49.30
C TRP A 648 -1.42 -17.00 -47.91
N LEU A 649 -0.56 -18.03 -47.81
CA LEU A 649 0.16 -18.34 -46.57
C LEU A 649 1.45 -17.51 -46.52
N ASP A 650 1.52 -16.64 -45.56
CA ASP A 650 2.64 -15.69 -45.36
C ASP A 650 3.67 -16.15 -44.33
N ASP A 651 4.89 -15.62 -44.44
CA ASP A 651 6.02 -15.85 -43.53
C ASP A 651 6.43 -17.34 -43.39
N PHE A 652 6.19 -18.17 -44.39
CA PHE A 652 6.52 -19.59 -44.32
C PHE A 652 8.02 -19.83 -44.08
N GLY A 653 8.33 -20.58 -42.98
CA GLY A 653 9.68 -20.91 -42.55
C GLY A 653 10.29 -19.94 -41.57
N SER A 654 9.55 -18.96 -41.10
CA SER A 654 9.99 -18.03 -40.06
C SER A 654 9.87 -18.63 -38.63
N GLY A 655 9.06 -19.68 -38.43
CA GLY A 655 8.73 -20.32 -37.16
C GLY A 655 8.93 -21.83 -37.14
N TYR A 656 8.21 -22.50 -36.26
CA TYR A 656 8.14 -23.97 -36.20
C TYR A 656 7.11 -24.47 -37.23
N SER A 657 7.39 -24.32 -38.51
CA SER A 657 6.50 -24.80 -39.58
C SER A 657 6.34 -26.31 -39.48
N SER A 658 5.19 -26.76 -39.04
CA SER A 658 4.83 -28.16 -39.24
C SER A 658 4.29 -28.32 -40.65
N PHE A 659 4.81 -29.27 -41.41
CA PHE A 659 4.22 -29.72 -42.71
C PHE A 659 2.73 -30.06 -42.58
N ASN A 660 2.22 -30.20 -41.36
CA ASN A 660 0.81 -30.40 -41.08
C ASN A 660 -0.07 -29.22 -41.55
N VAL A 661 0.43 -27.99 -41.46
CA VAL A 661 -0.28 -26.80 -41.96
C VAL A 661 -0.59 -26.89 -43.42
N LEU A 662 0.39 -27.28 -44.25
CA LEU A 662 0.21 -27.44 -45.70
C LEU A 662 -0.68 -28.63 -46.06
N LYS A 663 -0.84 -29.61 -45.18
CA LYS A 663 -1.72 -30.74 -45.35
C LYS A 663 -3.18 -30.44 -45.01
N ASP A 664 -3.37 -29.60 -43.94
CA ASP A 664 -4.68 -29.46 -43.31
C ASP A 664 -5.45 -28.23 -43.83
N TYR A 665 -4.77 -27.28 -44.50
CA TYR A 665 -5.36 -26.05 -45.04
C TYR A 665 -5.11 -25.89 -46.53
N GLU A 666 -6.10 -25.40 -47.27
CA GLU A 666 -6.02 -25.13 -48.71
C GLU A 666 -5.69 -23.64 -48.93
N PHE A 667 -4.42 -23.34 -49.24
CA PHE A 667 -3.97 -22.01 -49.64
C PHE A 667 -3.64 -22.01 -51.14
N ASP A 668 -3.87 -20.84 -51.82
CA ASP A 668 -3.57 -20.69 -53.23
C ASP A 668 -2.09 -20.38 -53.48
N VAL A 669 -1.46 -19.67 -52.59
CA VAL A 669 -0.06 -19.23 -52.72
C VAL A 669 0.69 -19.43 -51.42
N LEU A 670 1.92 -19.92 -51.52
CA LEU A 670 2.91 -20.00 -50.45
C LEU A 670 3.94 -18.88 -50.63
N LYS A 671 4.06 -17.95 -49.64
CA LYS A 671 5.09 -16.92 -49.60
C LYS A 671 6.30 -17.40 -48.80
N LEU A 672 7.45 -17.49 -49.44
CA LEU A 672 8.71 -17.84 -48.79
C LEU A 672 9.32 -16.57 -48.21
N ASP A 673 9.53 -16.56 -46.87
CA ASP A 673 10.15 -15.47 -46.14
C ASP A 673 11.57 -15.18 -46.62
N MET A 674 11.98 -13.92 -46.60
CA MET A 674 13.32 -13.42 -46.97
C MET A 674 14.45 -14.15 -46.25
N LYS A 675 14.22 -14.73 -45.09
CA LYS A 675 15.22 -15.54 -44.35
C LYS A 675 15.75 -16.72 -45.13
N PHE A 676 14.96 -17.30 -46.03
CA PHE A 676 15.43 -18.37 -46.93
C PHE A 676 16.53 -17.89 -47.89
N LEU A 677 16.56 -16.61 -48.24
CA LEU A 677 17.61 -15.99 -49.05
C LEU A 677 18.85 -15.58 -48.26
N THR A 678 18.81 -15.67 -46.93
CA THR A 678 19.96 -15.33 -46.07
C THR A 678 21.06 -16.37 -46.27
N GLY A 679 22.26 -15.93 -46.63
CA GLY A 679 23.41 -16.81 -46.90
C GLY A 679 23.29 -17.58 -48.21
N PHE A 680 22.38 -17.19 -49.09
CA PHE A 680 22.11 -17.81 -50.40
C PHE A 680 23.38 -17.94 -51.27
N SER A 681 24.26 -16.91 -51.30
CA SER A 681 25.45 -16.92 -52.17
C SER A 681 26.47 -17.98 -51.80
N ASP A 682 26.60 -18.34 -50.52
CA ASP A 682 27.68 -19.16 -49.99
C ASP A 682 27.24 -20.57 -49.52
N ASN A 683 25.92 -20.87 -49.59
CA ASN A 683 25.38 -22.08 -48.98
C ASN A 683 24.50 -22.92 -49.95
N ASN A 684 25.10 -23.96 -50.54
CA ASN A 684 24.41 -24.92 -51.41
C ASN A 684 23.21 -25.62 -50.74
N LYS A 685 23.24 -25.76 -49.38
CA LYS A 685 22.11 -26.36 -48.64
C LYS A 685 20.90 -25.41 -48.66
N ALA A 686 21.13 -24.08 -48.53
CA ALA A 686 20.05 -23.10 -48.61
C ALA A 686 19.37 -23.15 -50.00
N ARG A 687 20.15 -23.17 -51.06
CA ARG A 687 19.64 -23.33 -52.45
C ARG A 687 18.81 -24.62 -52.62
N SER A 688 19.31 -25.75 -52.10
CA SER A 688 18.59 -27.04 -52.17
C SER A 688 17.27 -27.00 -51.36
N LEU A 689 17.26 -26.38 -50.18
CA LEU A 689 16.05 -26.23 -49.38
C LEU A 689 14.99 -25.39 -50.10
N ILE A 690 15.38 -24.25 -50.67
CA ILE A 690 14.45 -23.39 -51.44
C ILE A 690 13.83 -24.18 -52.59
N LYS A 691 14.65 -24.89 -53.41
CA LYS A 691 14.13 -25.73 -54.51
C LYS A 691 13.18 -26.82 -54.01
N SER A 692 13.50 -27.43 -52.86
CA SER A 692 12.62 -28.50 -52.28
C SER A 692 11.28 -27.94 -51.83
N VAL A 693 11.25 -26.76 -51.21
CA VAL A 693 10.01 -26.11 -50.74
C VAL A 693 9.15 -25.69 -51.94
N ILE A 694 9.75 -25.08 -52.99
CA ILE A 694 9.04 -24.67 -54.19
C ILE A 694 8.41 -25.91 -54.88
N ASN A 695 9.20 -26.97 -55.10
CA ASN A 695 8.70 -28.20 -55.70
C ASN A 695 7.58 -28.86 -54.88
N MET A 696 7.71 -28.87 -53.57
CA MET A 696 6.69 -29.39 -52.68
C MET A 696 5.38 -28.60 -52.83
N ALA A 697 5.44 -27.28 -52.78
CA ALA A 697 4.28 -26.39 -52.92
C ALA A 697 3.57 -26.67 -54.28
N GLU A 698 4.33 -26.80 -55.37
CA GLU A 698 3.83 -27.08 -56.71
C GLU A 698 3.16 -28.44 -56.76
N GLN A 699 3.73 -29.49 -56.12
CA GLN A 699 3.13 -30.85 -56.08
C GLN A 699 1.79 -30.90 -55.34
N ILE A 700 1.58 -30.03 -54.36
CA ILE A 700 0.30 -29.92 -53.63
C ILE A 700 -0.67 -28.91 -54.26
N GLY A 701 -0.33 -28.34 -55.40
CA GLY A 701 -1.19 -27.43 -56.18
C GLY A 701 -1.11 -25.95 -55.76
N MET A 702 -0.20 -25.59 -54.87
CA MET A 702 0.01 -24.19 -54.44
C MET A 702 0.98 -23.47 -55.39
N LYS A 703 0.70 -22.21 -55.71
CA LYS A 703 1.65 -21.33 -56.37
C LYS A 703 2.65 -20.79 -55.34
N THR A 704 3.83 -20.32 -55.79
CA THR A 704 4.85 -19.81 -54.90
C THR A 704 5.16 -18.35 -55.18
N LEU A 705 5.50 -17.61 -54.11
CA LEU A 705 6.04 -16.29 -54.14
C LEU A 705 7.28 -16.24 -53.20
N CYS A 706 8.39 -15.67 -53.69
CA CYS A 706 9.55 -15.47 -52.83
C CYS A 706 9.74 -13.98 -52.54
N GLU A 707 9.85 -13.68 -51.23
CA GLU A 707 10.07 -12.31 -50.72
C GLU A 707 11.55 -11.96 -50.57
N GLY A 708 11.84 -10.67 -50.42
CA GLY A 708 13.17 -10.18 -50.14
C GLY A 708 14.19 -10.37 -51.25
N VAL A 709 13.75 -10.43 -52.50
CA VAL A 709 14.63 -10.53 -53.65
C VAL A 709 15.32 -9.19 -53.90
N GLU A 710 16.65 -9.16 -53.70
CA GLU A 710 17.45 -7.95 -53.81
C GLU A 710 18.42 -7.94 -54.98
N THR A 711 18.80 -9.13 -55.50
CA THR A 711 19.79 -9.27 -56.53
C THR A 711 19.26 -10.04 -57.77
N MET A 712 19.86 -9.75 -58.94
CA MET A 712 19.55 -10.46 -60.15
C MET A 712 19.96 -11.95 -60.10
N GLU A 713 20.98 -12.32 -59.31
CA GLU A 713 21.40 -13.69 -59.09
C GLU A 713 20.31 -14.48 -58.33
N GLN A 714 19.74 -13.90 -57.28
CA GLN A 714 18.61 -14.46 -56.56
C GLN A 714 17.41 -14.67 -57.48
N ALA A 715 17.06 -13.67 -58.27
CA ALA A 715 15.95 -13.71 -59.21
C ALA A 715 16.13 -14.80 -60.29
N ALA A 716 17.31 -14.93 -60.89
CA ALA A 716 17.61 -15.96 -61.88
C ALA A 716 17.56 -17.37 -61.27
N PHE A 717 18.05 -17.57 -60.04
CA PHE A 717 17.97 -18.83 -59.34
C PHE A 717 16.53 -19.23 -59.02
N LEU A 718 15.70 -18.30 -58.57
CA LEU A 718 14.29 -18.54 -58.25
C LEU A 718 13.47 -18.85 -59.53
N GLU A 719 13.82 -18.23 -60.63
CA GLU A 719 13.25 -18.55 -61.96
C GLU A 719 13.62 -19.98 -62.38
N GLU A 720 14.91 -20.37 -62.24
CA GLU A 720 15.37 -21.75 -62.49
C GLU A 720 14.70 -22.77 -61.55
N ALA A 721 14.42 -22.39 -60.32
CA ALA A 721 13.72 -23.21 -59.32
C ALA A 721 12.21 -23.28 -59.56
N SER A 722 11.68 -22.66 -60.62
CA SER A 722 10.25 -22.60 -60.98
C SER A 722 9.40 -21.84 -59.95
N CYS A 723 9.98 -20.88 -59.19
CA CYS A 723 9.19 -20.02 -58.33
C CYS A 723 8.19 -19.21 -59.19
N GLY A 724 6.95 -19.10 -58.77
CA GLY A 724 5.90 -18.45 -59.56
C GLY A 724 6.04 -16.93 -59.60
N ARG A 725 6.21 -16.29 -58.45
CA ARG A 725 6.25 -14.85 -58.31
C ARG A 725 7.44 -14.40 -57.45
N LEU A 726 7.89 -13.16 -57.65
CA LEU A 726 9.00 -12.55 -56.95
C LEU A 726 8.60 -11.17 -56.39
N GLN A 727 9.06 -10.87 -55.17
CA GLN A 727 8.86 -9.60 -54.52
C GLN A 727 10.17 -9.20 -53.79
N GLY A 728 10.53 -7.93 -53.86
CA GLY A 728 11.71 -7.42 -53.16
C GLY A 728 12.20 -6.11 -53.67
N TYR A 729 13.27 -5.61 -53.07
CA TYR A 729 13.84 -4.27 -53.41
C TYR A 729 14.45 -4.22 -54.79
N LEU A 730 14.74 -5.36 -55.43
CA LEU A 730 15.14 -5.42 -56.78
C LEU A 730 14.08 -4.82 -57.74
N TYR A 731 12.81 -5.01 -57.44
CA TYR A 731 11.67 -4.58 -58.21
C TYR A 731 11.06 -3.27 -57.74
N GLY A 732 11.11 -3.04 -56.41
CA GLY A 732 10.66 -1.79 -55.82
C GLY A 732 10.49 -1.91 -54.30
N LYS A 733 10.76 -0.79 -53.63
CA LYS A 733 10.33 -0.61 -52.23
C LYS A 733 8.83 -0.35 -52.23
N PRO A 734 8.15 -0.49 -51.09
CA PRO A 734 6.76 -0.07 -50.92
C PRO A 734 6.59 1.40 -51.36
N LEU A 735 5.71 1.66 -52.32
CA LEU A 735 5.45 2.95 -52.96
C LEU A 735 4.07 3.46 -52.54
N SER A 736 3.86 4.74 -52.46
CA SER A 736 2.52 5.31 -52.35
C SER A 736 1.73 4.97 -53.64
N TYR A 737 0.40 4.95 -53.52
CA TYR A 737 -0.47 4.69 -54.69
C TYR A 737 -0.09 5.58 -55.88
N GLN A 738 0.11 6.88 -55.70
CA GLN A 738 0.44 7.80 -56.73
C GLN A 738 1.79 7.48 -57.40
N GLU A 739 2.82 7.17 -56.61
CA GLU A 739 4.15 6.79 -57.15
C GLU A 739 4.11 5.50 -57.92
N LEU A 740 3.34 4.51 -57.51
CA LEU A 740 3.17 3.24 -58.26
C LEU A 740 2.54 3.53 -59.59
N MET A 741 1.44 4.27 -59.65
CA MET A 741 0.74 4.60 -60.90
C MET A 741 1.60 5.48 -61.83
N ASP A 742 2.37 6.40 -61.27
CA ASP A 742 3.32 7.22 -62.05
C ASP A 742 4.42 6.38 -62.68
N ARG A 743 4.99 5.39 -62.01
CA ARG A 743 5.98 4.44 -62.57
C ARG A 743 5.39 3.52 -63.60
N ILE A 744 4.18 3.04 -63.45
CA ILE A 744 3.45 2.26 -64.41
C ILE A 744 3.21 3.11 -65.70
N SER A 745 2.74 4.33 -65.53
CA SER A 745 2.48 5.24 -66.67
C SER A 745 3.75 5.61 -67.48
N LYS A 746 4.91 5.69 -66.77
CA LYS A 746 6.23 5.91 -67.42
C LYS A 746 6.80 4.68 -68.08
N GLY A 747 6.13 3.51 -68.00
CA GLY A 747 6.60 2.26 -68.60
C GLY A 747 7.79 1.63 -67.85
N GLU A 748 8.00 1.95 -66.54
CA GLU A 748 9.06 1.36 -65.74
C GLU A 748 8.75 -0.14 -65.43
N PHE A 749 7.48 -0.53 -65.53
CA PHE A 749 7.04 -1.91 -65.35
C PHE A 749 6.39 -2.42 -66.68
N THR A 750 6.82 -3.59 -67.12
CA THR A 750 6.05 -4.37 -68.11
C THR A 750 4.84 -4.95 -67.40
N LEU A 751 3.63 -4.71 -67.89
CA LEU A 751 2.40 -5.25 -67.28
C LEU A 751 2.15 -6.66 -67.78
N SER A 752 1.69 -7.53 -66.86
CA SER A 752 1.21 -8.87 -67.20
C SER A 752 -0.13 -8.81 -67.95
N ASP A 753 -0.43 -9.82 -68.73
CA ASP A 753 -1.72 -9.96 -69.44
C ASP A 753 -2.90 -10.12 -68.45
N ASP A 754 -2.64 -10.50 -67.22
CA ASP A 754 -3.64 -10.66 -66.13
C ASP A 754 -4.08 -9.27 -65.57
N ILE A 755 -3.41 -8.17 -65.92
CA ILE A 755 -3.77 -6.84 -65.47
C ILE A 755 -4.90 -6.27 -66.34
N LEU A 756 -6.03 -5.99 -65.70
CA LEU A 756 -7.20 -5.44 -66.36
C LEU A 756 -6.89 -4.01 -66.86
N VAL A 757 -6.85 -3.83 -68.18
CA VAL A 757 -6.81 -2.51 -68.80
C VAL A 757 -8.08 -2.38 -69.63
N GLU A 758 -9.06 -1.59 -69.14
CA GLU A 758 -10.22 -1.31 -69.99
C GLU A 758 -9.77 -0.53 -71.21
N LYS A 759 -9.78 -1.18 -72.37
CA LYS A 759 -9.64 -0.46 -73.64
C LYS A 759 -10.81 0.50 -73.76
N LYS A 760 -10.60 1.83 -73.59
CA LYS A 760 -11.61 2.82 -73.98
C LYS A 760 -12.02 2.50 -75.40
N LYS A 761 -13.25 1.99 -75.57
CA LYS A 761 -13.90 1.99 -76.89
C LYS A 761 -13.99 3.46 -77.31
N ARG A 762 -13.16 3.86 -78.29
CA ARG A 762 -13.30 5.14 -79.00
C ARG A 762 -14.63 5.22 -79.73
#